data_2a5910aa20f742cdfe84be4146fb05f7
#
_entry.id   2a5910aa20f742cdfe84be4146fb05f7
#
_cell.length_a   1.000
_cell.length_b   1.000
_cell.length_c   1.000
_cell.angle_alpha   90.00
_cell.angle_beta   90.00
_cell.angle_gamma   90.00
#
_symmetry.space_group_name_H-M   'P 1'
#
loop_
_entity.id
_entity.type
_entity.pdbx_description
1 polymer ?
#
loop_
_entity_poly.entity_id
_entity_poly.type
_entity_poly.pdbx_seq_one_letter_code
_entity_poly.pdbx_strand_id
1 'polypeptide(L)'
;MFTIHKFPAKALTLISICCLLFACGESGSPENDAPIVIDANSGGNSLPAGITLLERVTADNDELLIPYSKFQLENGLTVVIHEDHSDPIVRVDVTYHVGSAREEPRRSGFAHFFEHMMFQGSEHVGDDEHFRIVTESGGTMNGTTNLDRTNYFETVPSNQLETMLWLESDRMGFLLDAVTEEKFENQRDTVKNERGQNVDNSPYGRFNEINSAALYPPEHPYSWPTIGYPEDLDAATLDDLKNFFLRWYGPNNATLTIGGNVDEIAALNLVNKYFGEIPSGPEVQADSRELISLNEDRYVSYVDENIRFPALLFTYPTVPLSHPDKVALEALNEVITGGRKSVFYKEFVLTNKAIAATGFNNTMELAGSLTFYVMPFPGTPLSQFEDEMRAVLENFNEDSISDEDLQIYKAQQEAGLINSLASVSGKVSQLAYYQTFYDNPNIIPEELEAIQNLTKEDILRVYNTYIKDKAAVIQSIVPGDDPEGQAKADNFMIPERLSRLESANDNLEERVVVSSFDRSIKPEAGPSPLVIMPEYWETTLDNGIDIIGALNTEIPTVNIRMSFDGGHLLEPAEKYGLASLTADMMNEGTENYSAEAFEIELDKLGSNITVSAGAESTIINMRSLTRNLDATLALLEERLFRSVFTEDDLTRLRQQSIESIEADKEQPSSIASNVYRQLIYGEDHPFAIPAVGEIETLENITLEDMQIFSRQSLVSQVLDVVVIGDITQDEIMPKLDFLTKV
;
A
#
# COMPACT_ATOMS: atom_id res chain seq x y z
N MET A 1 20.67 -1.86 31.99
CA MET A 1 20.95 -1.25 33.31
C MET A 1 21.49 0.16 33.07
N PHE A 2 20.60 1.10 32.77
CA PHE A 2 20.92 2.53 32.63
C PHE A 2 20.01 3.31 33.57
N THR A 3 20.61 3.98 34.48
CA THR A 3 19.96 4.74 35.55
C THR A 3 19.58 6.12 35.01
N ILE A 4 18.29 6.46 34.99
CA ILE A 4 17.80 7.78 34.61
C ILE A 4 17.78 8.67 35.85
N HIS A 5 18.47 9.80 35.79
CA HIS A 5 18.49 10.83 36.82
C HIS A 5 17.27 11.76 36.67
N LYS A 6 16.50 11.87 37.71
CA LYS A 6 15.43 12.87 37.91
C LYS A 6 16.04 14.26 38.10
N PHE A 7 15.46 15.27 37.44
CA PHE A 7 15.64 16.69 37.75
C PHE A 7 14.27 17.36 38.02
N PRO A 8 14.19 18.29 38.96
CA PRO A 8 12.92 18.77 39.50
C PRO A 8 12.38 20.04 38.82
N ALA A 9 11.05 20.18 38.90
CA ALA A 9 10.26 21.32 38.43
C ALA A 9 10.42 22.59 39.33
N LYS A 10 10.36 23.78 38.72
CA LYS A 10 9.87 25.08 39.27
C LYS A 10 9.60 26.01 38.10
N ALA A 11 8.40 26.37 37.77
CA ALA A 11 7.45 27.40 38.22
C ALA A 11 7.89 28.87 37.99
N LEU A 12 7.07 29.63 37.27
CA LEU A 12 6.51 30.99 37.48
C LEU A 12 6.00 31.56 36.15
N THR A 13 4.78 31.84 35.96
CA THR A 13 3.78 32.80 36.46
C THR A 13 3.56 34.03 35.55
N LEU A 14 2.31 34.15 35.06
CA LEU A 14 1.45 35.31 34.77
C LEU A 14 1.95 36.44 33.82
N ILE A 15 1.10 36.84 32.86
CA ILE A 15 0.13 37.96 33.04
C ILE A 15 -0.87 38.00 31.85
N SER A 16 -2.11 38.15 32.22
CA SER A 16 -3.36 38.40 31.48
C SER A 16 -3.40 39.83 30.91
N ILE A 17 -4.21 40.03 29.84
CA ILE A 17 -5.21 41.13 29.80
C ILE A 17 -6.10 40.98 28.54
N CYS A 18 -7.40 41.08 28.81
CA CYS A 18 -8.56 41.19 27.94
C CYS A 18 -8.57 42.34 26.95
N CYS A 19 -9.32 42.15 25.84
CA CYS A 19 -10.44 43.07 25.54
C CYS A 19 -11.41 42.46 24.52
N LEU A 20 -12.65 42.38 24.93
CA LEU A 20 -13.87 42.15 24.15
C LEU A 20 -14.17 43.31 23.20
N LEU A 21 -14.76 43.03 22.04
CA LEU A 21 -15.87 43.83 21.51
C LEU A 21 -16.71 43.03 20.50
N PHE A 22 -17.99 43.03 20.72
CA PHE A 22 -19.10 42.51 19.91
C PHE A 22 -19.31 43.31 18.63
N ALA A 23 -19.72 42.64 17.57
CA ALA A 23 -20.72 43.19 16.65
C ALA A 23 -21.42 42.05 15.89
N CYS A 24 -22.74 42.04 15.97
CA CYS A 24 -23.68 41.25 15.17
C CYS A 24 -23.77 41.77 13.72
N GLY A 25 -24.10 40.85 12.77
CA GLY A 25 -24.68 41.31 11.49
C GLY A 25 -24.72 40.25 10.40
N GLU A 26 -25.89 39.68 10.22
CA GLU A 26 -26.57 39.32 8.97
C GLU A 26 -26.16 38.07 8.15
N SER A 27 -27.14 37.26 7.96
CA SER A 27 -27.27 36.07 7.11
C SER A 27 -27.03 36.38 5.61
N GLY A 28 -26.08 35.70 4.98
CA GLY A 28 -25.93 35.60 3.53
C GLY A 28 -25.83 34.13 3.11
N SER A 29 -26.50 33.81 2.03
CA SER A 29 -26.57 32.49 1.40
C SER A 29 -25.20 31.96 0.96
N PRO A 30 -24.99 30.64 0.83
CA PRO A 30 -23.69 30.11 0.40
C PRO A 30 -23.47 30.38 -1.09
N GLU A 31 -22.50 31.20 -1.39
CA GLU A 31 -21.85 31.25 -2.70
C GLU A 31 -20.77 30.17 -2.75
N ASN A 32 -20.67 29.48 -3.86
CA ASN A 32 -19.61 28.51 -4.19
C ASN A 32 -18.23 29.18 -4.02
N ASP A 33 -17.52 28.83 -2.99
CA ASP A 33 -16.12 29.23 -2.83
C ASP A 33 -15.24 28.21 -3.55
N ALA A 34 -14.71 28.62 -4.69
CA ALA A 34 -13.56 27.98 -5.32
C ALA A 34 -12.33 28.13 -4.40
N PRO A 35 -11.37 27.20 -4.40
CA PRO A 35 -10.18 27.27 -3.55
C PRO A 35 -9.48 28.62 -3.71
N ILE A 36 -9.07 29.21 -2.58
CA ILE A 36 -8.42 30.53 -2.56
C ILE A 36 -7.03 30.41 -3.19
N VAL A 37 -6.93 30.72 -4.46
CA VAL A 37 -5.64 30.93 -5.14
C VAL A 37 -5.08 32.27 -4.67
N ILE A 38 -4.10 32.26 -3.79
CA ILE A 38 -3.44 33.49 -3.32
C ILE A 38 -2.44 33.93 -4.39
N ASP A 39 -2.58 35.17 -4.81
CA ASP A 39 -1.72 35.84 -5.78
C ASP A 39 -0.23 35.84 -5.36
N ALA A 40 0.66 35.48 -6.27
CA ALA A 40 2.08 35.14 -6.13
C ALA A 40 3.01 36.25 -5.54
N ASN A 41 2.47 37.33 -4.93
CA ASN A 41 3.26 38.52 -4.56
C ASN A 41 3.23 38.92 -3.07
N SER A 42 2.86 38.06 -2.14
CA SER A 42 2.75 38.43 -0.71
C SER A 42 3.77 37.80 0.23
N GLY A 43 4.98 37.49 -0.21
CA GLY A 43 6.06 37.08 0.68
C GLY A 43 7.41 37.59 0.20
N GLY A 44 8.15 38.24 1.08
CA GLY A 44 9.36 39.01 0.76
C GLY A 44 10.60 38.27 0.24
N ASN A 45 10.51 37.01 -0.22
CA ASN A 45 11.56 36.27 -0.91
C ASN A 45 11.11 36.02 -2.36
N SER A 46 11.89 36.55 -3.32
CA SER A 46 11.65 36.26 -4.74
C SER A 46 11.98 34.81 -5.06
N LEU A 47 11.15 34.19 -5.89
CA LEU A 47 11.45 32.85 -6.45
C LEU A 47 12.80 32.87 -7.19
N PRO A 48 13.54 31.76 -7.18
CA PRO A 48 14.74 31.61 -8.01
C PRO A 48 14.41 31.86 -9.49
N ALA A 49 15.35 32.42 -10.23
CA ALA A 49 15.16 32.66 -11.68
C ALA A 49 14.94 31.30 -12.40
N GLY A 50 14.04 31.29 -13.38
CA GLY A 50 13.72 30.06 -14.13
C GLY A 50 12.71 29.12 -13.45
N ILE A 51 12.12 29.54 -12.33
CA ILE A 51 11.04 28.79 -11.66
C ILE A 51 9.75 29.62 -11.69
N THR A 52 8.65 28.97 -12.07
CA THR A 52 7.32 29.55 -12.08
C THR A 52 6.44 28.85 -11.05
N LEU A 53 5.77 29.59 -10.18
CA LEU A 53 4.70 29.06 -9.32
C LEU A 53 3.46 28.84 -10.19
N LEU A 54 2.95 27.62 -10.19
CA LEU A 54 1.72 27.24 -10.90
C LEU A 54 0.50 27.29 -9.99
N GLU A 55 0.64 26.80 -8.76
CA GLU A 55 -0.45 26.64 -7.81
C GLU A 55 0.06 26.62 -6.38
N ARG A 56 -0.78 27.07 -5.44
CA ARG A 56 -0.55 26.93 -4.00
C ARG A 56 -1.85 26.59 -3.30
N VAL A 57 -1.86 25.47 -2.58
CA VAL A 57 -2.98 25.04 -1.74
C VAL A 57 -2.55 25.14 -0.28
N THR A 58 -3.34 25.85 0.52
CA THR A 58 -3.11 26.03 1.96
C THR A 58 -4.08 25.17 2.74
N ALA A 59 -3.68 24.77 3.97
CA ALA A 59 -4.57 24.02 4.84
C ALA A 59 -5.87 24.81 5.10
N ASP A 60 -6.99 24.15 4.93
CA ASP A 60 -8.29 24.60 5.41
C ASP A 60 -8.73 23.63 6.51
N ASN A 61 -9.23 24.14 7.64
CA ASN A 61 -9.59 23.31 8.78
C ASN A 61 -10.87 22.48 8.54
N ASP A 62 -11.60 22.73 7.47
CA ASP A 62 -12.87 22.07 7.15
C ASP A 62 -12.74 21.04 6.02
N GLU A 63 -11.59 20.98 5.31
CA GLU A 63 -11.36 20.05 4.20
C GLU A 63 -10.17 19.13 4.45
N LEU A 64 -10.30 17.86 4.12
CA LEU A 64 -9.18 16.92 4.10
C LEU A 64 -8.37 17.16 2.83
N LEU A 65 -7.21 17.76 2.97
CA LEU A 65 -6.29 18.02 1.88
C LEU A 65 -4.83 18.02 2.37
N ILE A 66 -3.91 17.90 1.44
CA ILE A 66 -2.48 18.07 1.72
C ILE A 66 -2.07 19.47 1.25
N PRO A 67 -1.61 20.37 2.14
CA PRO A 67 -1.08 21.68 1.70
C PRO A 67 0.16 21.49 0.83
N TYR A 68 0.26 22.21 -0.28
CA TYR A 68 1.43 22.17 -1.15
C TYR A 68 1.60 23.43 -1.98
N SER A 69 2.80 23.57 -2.56
CA SER A 69 3.06 24.52 -3.65
C SER A 69 3.58 23.76 -4.87
N LYS A 70 3.00 24.02 -6.05
CA LYS A 70 3.38 23.41 -7.34
C LYS A 70 4.11 24.43 -8.20
N PHE A 71 5.28 24.03 -8.68
CA PHE A 71 6.16 24.85 -9.50
C PHE A 71 6.53 24.13 -10.80
N GLN A 72 7.03 24.90 -11.76
CA GLN A 72 7.65 24.37 -12.97
C GLN A 72 8.97 25.06 -13.25
N LEU A 73 9.99 24.31 -13.60
CA LEU A 73 11.28 24.80 -14.10
C LEU A 73 11.20 25.05 -15.61
N GLU A 74 12.12 25.87 -16.14
CA GLU A 74 12.20 26.15 -17.59
C GLU A 74 12.40 24.91 -18.46
N ASN A 75 13.02 23.86 -17.91
CA ASN A 75 13.21 22.57 -18.59
C ASN A 75 11.98 21.64 -18.54
N GLY A 76 10.88 22.10 -17.96
CA GLY A 76 9.62 21.37 -17.86
C GLY A 76 9.46 20.47 -16.63
N LEU A 77 10.46 20.39 -15.75
CA LEU A 77 10.33 19.63 -14.50
C LEU A 77 9.24 20.23 -13.62
N THR A 78 8.24 19.42 -13.27
CA THR A 78 7.24 19.78 -12.27
C THR A 78 7.79 19.50 -10.87
N VAL A 79 7.64 20.48 -9.96
CA VAL A 79 8.09 20.36 -8.57
C VAL A 79 6.90 20.61 -7.65
N VAL A 80 6.65 19.68 -6.73
CA VAL A 80 5.62 19.81 -5.70
C VAL A 80 6.31 19.80 -4.33
N ILE A 81 6.04 20.82 -3.52
CA ILE A 81 6.64 20.97 -2.18
C ILE A 81 5.54 21.00 -1.13
N HIS A 82 5.68 20.13 -0.12
CA HIS A 82 4.86 20.06 1.08
C HIS A 82 5.71 20.32 2.31
N GLU A 83 5.50 21.46 2.98
CA GLU A 83 6.18 21.78 4.24
C GLU A 83 5.46 21.10 5.40
N ASP A 84 6.17 20.20 6.09
CA ASP A 84 5.69 19.48 7.27
C ASP A 84 6.83 19.41 8.31
N HIS A 85 6.68 20.19 9.36
CA HIS A 85 7.70 20.31 10.42
C HIS A 85 7.42 19.41 11.63
N SER A 86 6.50 18.46 11.51
CA SER A 86 6.14 17.52 12.58
C SER A 86 7.31 16.62 12.97
N ASP A 87 8.05 16.12 11.96
CA ASP A 87 9.22 15.27 12.12
C ASP A 87 10.46 15.88 11.45
N PRO A 88 11.67 15.65 11.99
CA PRO A 88 12.91 16.20 11.45
C PRO A 88 13.42 15.40 10.24
N ILE A 89 12.54 14.92 9.38
CA ILE A 89 12.83 14.15 8.17
C ILE A 89 12.38 14.89 6.91
N VAL A 90 12.91 14.47 5.79
CA VAL A 90 12.45 14.86 4.46
C VAL A 90 12.34 13.63 3.57
N ARG A 91 11.29 13.59 2.76
CA ARG A 91 11.14 12.64 1.67
C ARG A 91 11.29 13.37 0.34
N VAL A 92 12.08 12.78 -0.54
CA VAL A 92 12.23 13.17 -1.94
C VAL A 92 11.68 12.03 -2.79
N ASP A 93 10.83 12.32 -3.75
CA ASP A 93 10.28 11.36 -4.71
C ASP A 93 10.41 11.94 -6.11
N VAL A 94 11.08 11.21 -7.00
CA VAL A 94 11.15 11.52 -8.43
C VAL A 94 10.33 10.48 -9.19
N THR A 95 9.15 10.88 -9.63
CA THR A 95 8.26 10.02 -10.42
C THR A 95 8.37 10.38 -11.90
N TYR A 96 8.76 9.43 -12.72
CA TYR A 96 8.73 9.51 -14.18
C TYR A 96 7.44 8.88 -14.70
N HIS A 97 6.74 9.59 -15.59
CA HIS A 97 5.52 9.08 -16.22
C HIS A 97 5.86 8.09 -17.35
N VAL A 98 6.53 7.03 -16.96
CA VAL A 98 6.97 5.92 -17.81
C VAL A 98 6.97 4.62 -17.04
N GLY A 99 6.20 3.66 -17.50
CA GLY A 99 6.19 2.27 -17.03
C GLY A 99 6.23 1.34 -18.23
N SER A 100 5.90 0.07 -18.05
CA SER A 100 5.93 -0.91 -19.14
C SER A 100 4.93 -0.61 -20.25
N ALA A 101 3.92 0.23 -20.00
CA ALA A 101 2.99 0.70 -21.03
C ALA A 101 3.63 1.61 -22.10
N ARG A 102 4.82 2.13 -21.85
CA ARG A 102 5.57 2.96 -22.81
C ARG A 102 6.62 2.17 -23.60
N GLU A 103 6.69 0.86 -23.34
CA GLU A 103 7.56 -0.07 -24.10
C GLU A 103 6.99 -0.38 -25.48
N GLU A 104 7.85 -0.89 -26.33
CA GLU A 104 7.49 -1.29 -27.67
C GLU A 104 7.44 -2.83 -27.81
N PRO A 105 6.71 -3.37 -28.78
CA PRO A 105 6.70 -4.81 -29.02
C PRO A 105 8.12 -5.40 -29.14
N ARG A 106 8.35 -6.51 -28.47
CA ARG A 106 9.67 -7.17 -28.35
C ARG A 106 10.74 -6.37 -27.63
N ARG A 107 10.30 -5.42 -26.80
CA ARG A 107 11.13 -4.65 -25.88
C ARG A 107 10.48 -4.58 -24.48
N SER A 108 9.81 -5.67 -24.08
CA SER A 108 9.17 -5.75 -22.77
C SER A 108 10.18 -5.89 -21.64
N GLY A 109 9.88 -5.30 -20.48
CA GLY A 109 10.74 -5.30 -19.30
C GLY A 109 11.74 -4.14 -19.26
N PHE A 110 11.74 -3.23 -20.24
CA PHE A 110 12.72 -2.14 -20.30
C PHE A 110 12.54 -1.12 -19.20
N ALA A 111 11.32 -0.76 -18.84
CA ALA A 111 11.06 0.18 -17.75
C ALA A 111 11.58 -0.36 -16.42
N HIS A 112 11.31 -1.64 -16.12
CA HIS A 112 11.79 -2.29 -14.91
C HIS A 112 13.31 -2.53 -14.95
N PHE A 113 13.84 -2.97 -16.08
CA PHE A 113 15.29 -3.11 -16.27
C PHE A 113 15.99 -1.75 -16.05
N PHE A 114 15.34 -0.66 -16.51
CA PHE A 114 15.89 0.67 -16.34
C PHE A 114 15.86 1.11 -14.87
N GLU A 115 14.82 0.72 -14.12
CA GLU A 115 14.79 0.93 -12.66
C GLU A 115 16.06 0.38 -12.01
N HIS A 116 16.45 -0.86 -12.32
CA HIS A 116 17.68 -1.46 -11.81
C HIS A 116 18.93 -0.70 -12.23
N MET A 117 19.00 -0.30 -13.51
CA MET A 117 20.16 0.43 -14.03
C MET A 117 20.36 1.78 -13.34
N MET A 118 19.29 2.42 -12.88
CA MET A 118 19.34 3.71 -12.20
C MET A 118 20.04 3.65 -10.82
N PHE A 119 20.28 2.46 -10.28
CA PHE A 119 21.03 2.25 -9.04
C PHE A 119 22.50 1.89 -9.28
N GLN A 120 22.91 1.67 -10.53
CA GLN A 120 24.27 1.23 -10.88
C GLN A 120 25.27 2.39 -11.02
N GLY A 121 24.96 3.54 -10.40
CA GLY A 121 25.79 4.74 -10.43
C GLY A 121 25.50 5.65 -11.62
N SER A 122 26.14 6.80 -11.61
CA SER A 122 26.09 7.87 -12.62
C SER A 122 27.51 8.45 -12.80
N GLU A 123 27.69 9.49 -13.60
CA GLU A 123 29.03 10.04 -13.87
C GLU A 123 29.80 10.39 -12.59
N HIS A 124 29.11 10.93 -11.57
CA HIS A 124 29.72 11.42 -10.34
C HIS A 124 29.43 10.56 -9.11
N VAL A 125 28.60 9.52 -9.25
CA VAL A 125 28.23 8.59 -8.17
C VAL A 125 28.66 7.19 -8.59
N GLY A 126 29.50 6.56 -7.78
CA GLY A 126 30.01 5.22 -8.08
C GLY A 126 28.95 4.14 -8.00
N ASP A 127 29.30 2.95 -8.47
CA ASP A 127 28.47 1.76 -8.41
C ASP A 127 28.11 1.42 -6.96
N ASP A 128 26.85 1.07 -6.70
CA ASP A 128 26.29 0.81 -5.35
C ASP A 128 26.37 2.00 -4.36
N GLU A 129 26.94 3.14 -4.78
CA GLU A 129 27.09 4.29 -3.89
C GLU A 129 25.77 4.96 -3.53
N HIS A 130 24.74 4.86 -4.38
CA HIS A 130 23.40 5.37 -4.04
C HIS A 130 22.89 4.78 -2.72
N PHE A 131 22.82 3.46 -2.64
CA PHE A 131 22.38 2.75 -1.42
C PHE A 131 23.25 3.06 -0.22
N ARG A 132 24.58 3.09 -0.44
CA ARG A 132 25.53 3.38 0.63
C ARG A 132 25.36 4.80 1.17
N ILE A 133 25.25 5.81 0.30
CA ILE A 133 25.13 7.22 0.71
C ILE A 133 23.82 7.43 1.48
N VAL A 134 22.69 6.92 1.00
CA VAL A 134 21.39 7.07 1.68
C VAL A 134 21.40 6.35 3.03
N THR A 135 21.93 5.12 3.10
CA THR A 135 22.03 4.35 4.36
C THR A 135 22.95 5.03 5.35
N GLU A 136 24.13 5.48 4.93
CA GLU A 136 25.08 6.24 5.79
C GLU A 136 24.51 7.59 6.25
N SER A 137 23.57 8.16 5.48
CA SER A 137 22.82 9.36 5.86
C SER A 137 21.70 9.10 6.89
N GLY A 138 21.50 7.84 7.28
CA GLY A 138 20.46 7.43 8.23
C GLY A 138 19.07 7.33 7.60
N GLY A 139 18.97 7.13 6.29
CA GLY A 139 17.73 7.05 5.54
C GLY A 139 17.42 5.69 4.96
N THR A 140 16.31 5.65 4.27
CA THR A 140 15.82 4.52 3.46
C THR A 140 15.54 5.00 2.04
N MET A 141 15.67 4.11 1.06
CA MET A 141 15.36 4.38 -0.34
C MET A 141 14.78 3.16 -1.04
N ASN A 142 14.06 3.39 -2.13
CA ASN A 142 13.63 2.35 -3.05
C ASN A 142 13.32 2.93 -4.44
N GLY A 143 13.18 2.06 -5.43
CA GLY A 143 12.55 2.31 -6.71
C GLY A 143 11.37 1.38 -6.91
N THR A 144 10.40 1.75 -7.73
CA THR A 144 9.32 0.88 -8.16
C THR A 144 8.89 1.18 -9.58
N THR A 145 8.54 0.13 -10.33
CA THR A 145 7.99 0.24 -11.68
C THR A 145 6.66 -0.50 -11.76
N ASN A 146 5.68 0.14 -12.38
CA ASN A 146 4.43 -0.50 -12.74
C ASN A 146 4.12 -0.30 -14.23
N LEU A 147 2.88 -0.54 -14.65
CA LEU A 147 2.49 -0.38 -16.05
C LEU A 147 2.65 1.07 -16.53
N ASP A 148 2.43 2.06 -15.68
CA ASP A 148 2.25 3.45 -16.13
C ASP A 148 3.31 4.42 -15.60
N ARG A 149 4.06 4.09 -14.54
CA ARG A 149 5.08 4.94 -13.94
C ARG A 149 6.28 4.17 -13.39
N THR A 150 7.41 4.87 -13.28
CA THR A 150 8.60 4.46 -12.51
C THR A 150 8.96 5.59 -11.55
N ASN A 151 9.17 5.30 -10.27
CA ASN A 151 9.61 6.29 -9.32
C ASN A 151 10.78 5.82 -8.46
N TYR A 152 11.50 6.80 -7.94
CA TYR A 152 12.62 6.64 -7.00
C TYR A 152 12.38 7.56 -5.84
N PHE A 153 12.60 7.08 -4.63
CA PHE A 153 12.32 7.87 -3.45
C PHE A 153 13.23 7.55 -2.28
N GLU A 154 13.57 8.59 -1.53
CA GLU A 154 14.36 8.51 -0.30
C GLU A 154 13.64 9.22 0.84
N THR A 155 13.77 8.67 2.05
CA THR A 155 13.39 9.33 3.30
C THR A 155 14.60 9.40 4.20
N VAL A 156 15.03 10.61 4.51
CA VAL A 156 16.28 10.88 5.24
C VAL A 156 16.06 11.95 6.31
N PRO A 157 16.97 12.11 7.29
CA PRO A 157 17.01 13.31 8.13
C PRO A 157 17.08 14.59 7.28
N SER A 158 16.34 15.63 7.67
CA SER A 158 16.15 16.84 6.85
C SER A 158 17.42 17.57 6.44
N ASN A 159 18.49 17.43 7.23
CA ASN A 159 19.81 17.99 6.90
C ASN A 159 20.52 17.31 5.71
N GLN A 160 19.95 16.26 5.16
CA GLN A 160 20.48 15.52 4.01
C GLN A 160 19.77 15.87 2.68
N LEU A 161 18.83 16.80 2.68
CA LEU A 161 18.05 17.16 1.49
C LEU A 161 18.97 17.49 0.28
N GLU A 162 20.02 18.29 0.50
CA GLU A 162 20.94 18.66 -0.60
C GLU A 162 21.66 17.44 -1.18
N THR A 163 22.03 16.47 -0.35
CA THR A 163 22.65 15.21 -0.79
C THR A 163 21.70 14.40 -1.65
N MET A 164 20.41 14.30 -1.27
CA MET A 164 19.40 13.56 -2.05
C MET A 164 19.13 14.23 -3.39
N LEU A 165 18.97 15.55 -3.42
CA LEU A 165 18.76 16.29 -4.68
C LEU A 165 19.98 16.19 -5.61
N TRP A 166 21.19 16.14 -5.06
CA TRP A 166 22.39 15.88 -5.82
C TRP A 166 22.37 14.48 -6.44
N LEU A 167 22.05 13.43 -5.67
CA LEU A 167 21.94 12.04 -6.15
C LEU A 167 20.91 11.92 -7.27
N GLU A 168 19.68 12.41 -7.05
CA GLU A 168 18.60 12.31 -7.99
C GLU A 168 18.86 13.08 -9.29
N SER A 169 19.45 14.27 -9.20
CA SER A 169 19.79 15.04 -10.37
C SER A 169 20.95 14.45 -11.17
N ASP A 170 21.88 13.78 -10.48
CA ASP A 170 23.01 13.11 -11.14
C ASP A 170 22.50 11.90 -11.92
N ARG A 171 21.62 11.12 -11.34
CA ARG A 171 20.96 10.02 -12.03
C ARG A 171 20.06 10.49 -13.20
N MET A 172 19.36 11.62 -13.09
CA MET A 172 18.53 12.15 -14.17
C MET A 172 19.35 12.71 -15.35
N GLY A 173 20.47 13.37 -15.03
CA GLY A 173 21.25 14.11 -16.04
C GLY A 173 22.48 13.37 -16.58
N PHE A 174 23.08 12.49 -15.79
CA PHE A 174 24.45 11.96 -16.04
C PHE A 174 24.51 10.43 -15.94
N LEU A 175 23.39 9.72 -15.99
CA LEU A 175 23.37 8.27 -15.88
C LEU A 175 24.13 7.59 -17.03
N LEU A 176 23.90 8.02 -18.28
CA LEU A 176 24.40 7.33 -19.47
C LEU A 176 25.92 7.28 -19.53
N ASP A 177 26.61 8.22 -18.92
CA ASP A 177 28.08 8.25 -18.84
C ASP A 177 28.66 7.09 -18.01
N ALA A 178 27.87 6.54 -17.07
CA ALA A 178 28.26 5.42 -16.23
C ALA A 178 27.73 4.06 -16.70
N VAL A 179 26.84 4.02 -17.68
CA VAL A 179 26.28 2.77 -18.22
C VAL A 179 27.28 2.07 -19.13
N THR A 180 27.71 0.88 -18.70
CA THR A 180 28.65 0.02 -19.44
C THR A 180 28.00 -1.29 -19.82
N GLU A 181 28.57 -1.99 -20.83
CA GLU A 181 28.13 -3.34 -21.20
C GLU A 181 28.16 -4.31 -20.04
N GLU A 182 29.16 -4.22 -19.16
CA GLU A 182 29.30 -5.09 -17.99
C GLU A 182 28.15 -4.89 -16.99
N LYS A 183 27.78 -3.64 -16.67
CA LYS A 183 26.65 -3.33 -15.80
C LYS A 183 25.32 -3.75 -16.44
N PHE A 184 25.19 -3.51 -17.73
CA PHE A 184 24.01 -3.89 -18.50
C PHE A 184 23.78 -5.41 -18.45
N GLU A 185 24.80 -6.23 -18.73
CA GLU A 185 24.69 -7.69 -18.68
C GLU A 185 24.43 -8.20 -17.26
N ASN A 186 25.08 -7.60 -16.27
CA ASN A 186 24.88 -7.95 -14.85
C ASN A 186 23.41 -7.69 -14.42
N GLN A 187 22.85 -6.53 -14.78
CA GLN A 187 21.46 -6.21 -14.42
C GLN A 187 20.45 -7.03 -15.26
N ARG A 188 20.77 -7.38 -16.50
CA ARG A 188 19.97 -8.34 -17.28
C ARG A 188 19.81 -9.66 -16.54
N ASP A 189 20.92 -10.21 -16.05
CA ASP A 189 20.90 -11.47 -15.29
C ASP A 189 20.14 -11.31 -13.96
N THR A 190 20.26 -10.16 -13.30
CA THR A 190 19.52 -9.85 -12.09
C THR A 190 18.01 -9.85 -12.32
N VAL A 191 17.51 -9.12 -13.33
CA VAL A 191 16.08 -9.07 -13.67
C VAL A 191 15.55 -10.45 -14.09
N LYS A 192 16.34 -11.23 -14.84
CA LYS A 192 15.96 -12.61 -15.21
C LYS A 192 15.89 -13.52 -13.99
N ASN A 193 16.83 -13.40 -13.04
CA ASN A 193 16.79 -14.15 -11.79
C ASN A 193 15.59 -13.75 -10.94
N GLU A 194 15.28 -12.45 -10.86
CA GLU A 194 14.10 -11.96 -10.16
C GLU A 194 12.81 -12.49 -10.80
N ARG A 195 12.70 -12.48 -12.12
CA ARG A 195 11.58 -13.12 -12.80
C ARG A 195 11.47 -14.59 -12.42
N GLY A 196 12.60 -15.31 -12.42
CA GLY A 196 12.65 -16.70 -11.98
C GLY A 196 12.10 -16.91 -10.57
N GLN A 197 12.41 -15.99 -9.65
CA GLN A 197 11.94 -16.06 -8.25
C GLN A 197 10.48 -15.66 -8.09
N ASN A 198 10.06 -14.56 -8.71
CA ASN A 198 8.76 -13.93 -8.43
C ASN A 198 7.65 -14.37 -9.38
N VAL A 199 7.99 -14.92 -10.56
CA VAL A 199 7.01 -15.31 -11.58
C VAL A 199 7.11 -16.79 -11.92
N ASP A 200 8.28 -17.26 -12.40
CA ASP A 200 8.36 -18.60 -13.00
C ASP A 200 8.34 -19.72 -11.95
N ASN A 201 8.90 -19.49 -10.75
CA ASN A 201 8.96 -20.46 -9.65
C ASN A 201 8.06 -20.08 -8.45
N SER A 202 7.37 -18.95 -8.50
CA SER A 202 6.45 -18.54 -7.44
C SER A 202 5.09 -19.21 -7.64
N PRO A 203 4.45 -19.76 -6.59
CA PRO A 203 3.07 -20.22 -6.66
C PRO A 203 2.15 -19.15 -7.27
N TYR A 204 1.36 -19.54 -8.27
CA TYR A 204 0.47 -18.65 -9.04
C TYR A 204 1.18 -17.50 -9.79
N GLY A 205 2.52 -17.46 -9.84
CA GLY A 205 3.28 -16.30 -10.31
C GLY A 205 3.00 -15.86 -11.75
N ARG A 206 2.53 -16.76 -12.61
CA ARG A 206 2.23 -16.47 -14.01
C ARG A 206 0.81 -15.99 -14.29
N PHE A 207 -0.05 -15.89 -13.27
CA PHE A 207 -1.46 -15.61 -13.50
C PHE A 207 -1.69 -14.27 -14.23
N ASN A 208 -0.99 -13.20 -13.80
CA ASN A 208 -1.12 -11.86 -14.40
C ASN A 208 -0.66 -11.85 -15.87
N GLU A 209 0.46 -12.51 -16.17
CA GLU A 209 1.00 -12.57 -17.55
C GLU A 209 0.01 -13.23 -18.50
N ILE A 210 -0.53 -14.38 -18.12
CA ILE A 210 -1.46 -15.14 -18.94
C ILE A 210 -2.80 -14.42 -19.03
N ASN A 211 -3.30 -13.90 -17.92
CA ASN A 211 -4.57 -13.17 -17.88
C ASN A 211 -4.53 -11.90 -18.74
N SER A 212 -3.47 -11.11 -18.60
CA SER A 212 -3.29 -9.87 -19.38
C SER A 212 -3.17 -10.15 -20.88
N ALA A 213 -2.38 -11.16 -21.27
CA ALA A 213 -2.26 -11.56 -22.66
C ALA A 213 -3.55 -12.15 -23.24
N ALA A 214 -4.43 -12.70 -22.41
CA ALA A 214 -5.76 -13.16 -22.82
C ALA A 214 -6.80 -12.04 -22.86
N LEU A 215 -6.66 -11.02 -22.00
CA LEU A 215 -7.59 -9.90 -21.92
C LEU A 215 -7.36 -8.85 -22.99
N TYR A 216 -6.10 -8.41 -23.14
CA TYR A 216 -5.71 -7.32 -24.03
C TYR A 216 -5.27 -7.83 -25.40
N PRO A 217 -5.57 -7.11 -26.49
CA PRO A 217 -5.02 -7.44 -27.80
C PRO A 217 -3.50 -7.19 -27.81
N PRO A 218 -2.73 -7.86 -28.68
CA PRO A 218 -1.26 -7.76 -28.71
C PRO A 218 -0.70 -6.35 -28.93
N GLU A 219 -1.53 -5.43 -29.47
CA GLU A 219 -1.21 -4.02 -29.70
C GLU A 219 -1.40 -3.17 -28.43
N HIS A 220 -2.10 -3.68 -27.43
CA HIS A 220 -2.34 -2.97 -26.19
C HIS A 220 -1.14 -3.15 -25.26
N PRO A 221 -0.57 -2.06 -24.70
CA PRO A 221 0.65 -2.16 -23.90
C PRO A 221 0.48 -2.91 -22.57
N TYR A 222 -0.75 -3.16 -22.13
CA TYR A 222 -1.01 -3.99 -20.96
C TYR A 222 -1.06 -5.50 -21.28
N SER A 223 -0.79 -5.90 -22.53
CA SER A 223 -0.75 -7.31 -22.90
C SER A 223 0.55 -8.02 -22.52
N TRP A 224 1.58 -7.31 -22.07
CA TRP A 224 2.86 -7.88 -21.62
C TRP A 224 3.18 -7.50 -20.17
N PRO A 225 3.96 -8.35 -19.47
CA PRO A 225 4.29 -8.13 -18.06
C PRO A 225 5.36 -7.05 -17.89
N THR A 226 5.26 -6.28 -16.80
CA THR A 226 6.24 -5.25 -16.44
C THR A 226 7.66 -5.81 -16.25
N ILE A 227 7.81 -7.02 -15.70
CA ILE A 227 9.11 -7.69 -15.57
C ILE A 227 9.74 -8.08 -16.92
N GLY A 228 8.95 -8.09 -18.00
CA GLY A 228 9.36 -8.46 -19.34
C GLY A 228 9.41 -9.96 -19.58
N TYR A 229 9.43 -10.32 -20.89
CA TYR A 229 9.65 -11.68 -21.33
C TYR A 229 11.16 -11.98 -21.40
N PRO A 230 11.61 -13.19 -21.04
CA PRO A 230 13.03 -13.55 -21.10
C PRO A 230 13.66 -13.34 -22.47
N GLU A 231 12.90 -13.64 -23.56
CA GLU A 231 13.39 -13.50 -24.93
C GLU A 231 13.58 -12.04 -25.34
N ASP A 232 12.78 -11.12 -24.79
CA ASP A 232 12.90 -9.70 -25.06
C ASP A 232 14.10 -9.12 -24.28
N LEU A 233 14.29 -9.55 -23.03
CA LEU A 233 15.45 -9.21 -22.23
C LEU A 233 16.75 -9.73 -22.85
N ASP A 234 16.76 -10.97 -23.37
CA ASP A 234 17.93 -11.57 -24.07
C ASP A 234 18.26 -10.84 -25.38
N ALA A 235 17.24 -10.33 -26.07
CA ALA A 235 17.41 -9.60 -27.33
C ALA A 235 17.71 -8.11 -27.14
N ALA A 236 17.59 -7.59 -25.94
CA ALA A 236 17.84 -6.19 -25.61
C ALA A 236 19.32 -5.83 -25.85
N THR A 237 19.55 -4.65 -26.41
CA THR A 237 20.91 -4.09 -26.57
C THR A 237 21.10 -2.87 -25.68
N LEU A 238 22.35 -2.54 -25.40
CA LEU A 238 22.71 -1.33 -24.66
C LEU A 238 22.15 -0.07 -25.36
N ASP A 239 22.14 -0.03 -26.69
CA ASP A 239 21.58 1.10 -27.44
C ASP A 239 20.06 1.21 -27.30
N ASP A 240 19.35 0.09 -27.26
CA ASP A 240 17.90 0.08 -26.98
C ASP A 240 17.61 0.70 -25.60
N LEU A 241 18.40 0.30 -24.59
CA LEU A 241 18.27 0.81 -23.23
C LEU A 241 18.55 2.33 -23.19
N LYS A 242 19.64 2.79 -23.82
CA LYS A 242 19.98 4.22 -23.88
C LYS A 242 18.89 5.03 -24.58
N ASN A 243 18.34 4.54 -25.68
CA ASN A 243 17.25 5.21 -26.39
C ASN A 243 15.98 5.29 -25.55
N PHE A 244 15.66 4.26 -24.76
CA PHE A 244 14.52 4.28 -23.84
C PHE A 244 14.68 5.37 -22.77
N PHE A 245 15.88 5.50 -22.18
CA PHE A 245 16.18 6.60 -21.24
C PHE A 245 16.04 7.97 -21.88
N LEU A 246 16.68 8.17 -23.04
CA LEU A 246 16.65 9.46 -23.74
C LEU A 246 15.23 9.87 -24.09
N ARG A 247 14.36 8.91 -24.39
CA ARG A 247 12.95 9.17 -24.74
C ARG A 247 12.10 9.53 -23.54
N TRP A 248 12.27 8.83 -22.41
CA TRP A 248 11.29 8.87 -21.31
C TRP A 248 11.78 9.52 -20.02
N TYR A 249 13.08 9.46 -19.72
CA TYR A 249 13.64 9.94 -18.45
C TYR A 249 14.18 11.38 -18.56
N GLY A 250 13.37 12.28 -19.11
CA GLY A 250 13.67 13.69 -19.16
C GLY A 250 12.93 14.47 -18.06
N PRO A 251 13.43 15.65 -17.65
CA PRO A 251 12.78 16.48 -16.64
C PRO A 251 11.33 16.86 -17.00
N ASN A 252 11.03 17.05 -18.28
CA ASN A 252 9.69 17.35 -18.79
C ASN A 252 8.70 16.17 -18.74
N ASN A 253 9.14 14.98 -18.33
CA ASN A 253 8.32 13.79 -18.08
C ASN A 253 8.43 13.33 -16.62
N ALA A 254 8.88 14.21 -15.74
CA ALA A 254 9.12 13.90 -14.33
C ALA A 254 8.41 14.88 -13.40
N THR A 255 7.99 14.37 -12.26
CA THR A 255 7.55 15.13 -11.10
C THR A 255 8.53 14.88 -9.96
N LEU A 256 9.11 15.97 -9.43
CA LEU A 256 9.90 15.94 -8.19
C LEU A 256 9.00 16.41 -7.04
N THR A 257 8.68 15.51 -6.13
CA THR A 257 7.90 15.81 -4.94
C THR A 257 8.79 15.81 -3.71
N ILE A 258 8.79 16.89 -2.96
CA ILE A 258 9.58 17.05 -1.73
C ILE A 258 8.62 17.34 -0.59
N GLY A 259 8.68 16.57 0.49
CA GLY A 259 7.86 16.84 1.66
C GLY A 259 8.60 16.57 2.96
N GLY A 260 8.17 17.26 4.02
CA GLY A 260 8.73 17.15 5.36
C GLY A 260 9.34 18.45 5.88
N ASN A 261 10.33 18.33 6.75
CA ASN A 261 10.94 19.49 7.41
C ASN A 261 11.89 20.26 6.47
N VAL A 262 11.28 21.02 5.58
CA VAL A 262 11.96 21.82 4.55
C VAL A 262 11.44 23.25 4.57
N ASP A 263 12.26 24.21 4.11
CA ASP A 263 11.86 25.56 3.74
C ASP A 263 11.69 25.60 2.21
N GLU A 264 10.54 26.04 1.74
CA GLU A 264 10.17 26.06 0.31
C GLU A 264 11.22 26.78 -0.55
N ILE A 265 11.65 27.97 -0.16
CA ILE A 265 12.60 28.75 -0.94
C ILE A 265 14.00 28.16 -0.92
N ALA A 266 14.42 27.61 0.22
CA ALA A 266 15.70 26.91 0.30
C ALA A 266 15.70 25.64 -0.57
N ALA A 267 14.63 24.86 -0.53
CA ALA A 267 14.46 23.69 -1.39
C ALA A 267 14.47 24.07 -2.88
N LEU A 268 13.72 25.11 -3.29
CA LEU A 268 13.69 25.58 -4.67
C LEU A 268 15.07 26.07 -5.18
N ASN A 269 15.87 26.69 -4.32
CA ASN A 269 17.22 27.08 -4.70
C ASN A 269 18.11 25.85 -4.97
N LEU A 270 17.97 24.80 -4.17
CA LEU A 270 18.68 23.53 -4.39
C LEU A 270 18.16 22.81 -5.65
N VAL A 271 16.85 22.74 -5.83
CA VAL A 271 16.23 22.18 -7.05
C VAL A 271 16.75 22.90 -8.29
N ASN A 272 16.74 24.23 -8.30
CA ASN A 272 17.25 25.00 -9.44
C ASN A 272 18.74 24.76 -9.68
N LYS A 273 19.55 24.67 -8.62
CA LYS A 273 20.98 24.37 -8.69
C LYS A 273 21.26 23.01 -9.35
N TYR A 274 20.53 22.00 -8.94
CA TYR A 274 20.81 20.61 -9.34
C TYR A 274 20.09 20.19 -10.61
N PHE A 275 18.84 20.58 -10.80
CA PHE A 275 17.99 20.14 -11.92
C PHE A 275 17.85 21.17 -13.05
N GLY A 276 18.03 22.46 -12.75
CA GLY A 276 17.76 23.54 -13.72
C GLY A 276 18.61 23.50 -14.99
N GLU A 277 19.80 22.90 -14.93
CA GLU A 277 20.74 22.79 -16.06
C GLU A 277 20.53 21.53 -16.92
N ILE A 278 19.65 20.59 -16.49
CA ILE A 278 19.37 19.34 -17.22
C ILE A 278 18.43 19.67 -18.38
N PRO A 279 18.81 19.40 -19.64
CA PRO A 279 17.95 19.72 -20.79
C PRO A 279 16.67 18.85 -20.79
N SER A 280 15.57 19.42 -21.32
CA SER A 280 14.34 18.67 -21.57
C SER A 280 14.55 17.46 -22.45
N GLY A 281 13.78 16.40 -22.22
CA GLY A 281 13.64 15.28 -23.14
C GLY A 281 12.71 15.61 -24.33
N PRO A 282 12.47 14.65 -25.23
CA PRO A 282 11.44 14.77 -26.25
C PRO A 282 10.06 15.04 -25.64
N GLU A 283 9.20 15.73 -26.40
CA GLU A 283 7.82 15.94 -25.98
C GLU A 283 7.08 14.62 -25.78
N VAL A 284 6.39 14.49 -24.64
CA VAL A 284 5.58 13.32 -24.31
C VAL A 284 4.12 13.64 -24.56
N GLN A 285 3.47 12.83 -25.40
CA GLN A 285 2.05 12.95 -25.68
C GLN A 285 1.25 12.01 -24.80
N ALA A 286 0.10 12.45 -24.32
CA ALA A 286 -0.84 11.59 -23.61
C ALA A 286 -1.30 10.45 -24.51
N ASP A 287 -1.30 9.24 -24.00
CA ASP A 287 -1.88 8.06 -24.66
C ASP A 287 -3.35 7.92 -24.22
N SER A 288 -4.19 7.47 -25.11
CA SER A 288 -5.57 7.14 -24.84
C SER A 288 -5.99 5.93 -25.68
N ARG A 289 -6.69 4.99 -25.07
CA ARG A 289 -7.12 3.76 -25.72
C ARG A 289 -8.63 3.63 -25.69
N GLU A 290 -9.17 2.93 -26.69
CA GLU A 290 -10.58 2.52 -26.64
C GLU A 290 -10.78 1.45 -25.56
N LEU A 291 -11.95 1.49 -24.91
CA LEU A 291 -12.29 0.49 -23.90
C LEU A 291 -12.31 -0.90 -24.51
N ILE A 292 -11.69 -1.84 -23.81
CA ILE A 292 -11.63 -3.23 -24.21
C ILE A 292 -13.04 -3.86 -24.05
N SER A 293 -13.44 -4.66 -25.00
CA SER A 293 -14.64 -5.48 -24.91
C SER A 293 -14.38 -6.88 -25.49
N LEU A 294 -14.94 -7.88 -24.83
CA LEU A 294 -14.87 -9.28 -25.29
C LEU A 294 -16.20 -9.66 -25.93
N ASN A 295 -16.16 -10.41 -27.05
CA ASN A 295 -17.35 -10.90 -27.73
C ASN A 295 -17.86 -12.22 -27.16
N GLU A 296 -16.96 -13.00 -26.56
CA GLU A 296 -17.24 -14.31 -25.96
C GLU A 296 -16.25 -14.58 -24.83
N ASP A 297 -16.58 -15.49 -23.94
CA ASP A 297 -15.68 -15.95 -22.88
C ASP A 297 -14.41 -16.57 -23.46
N ARG A 298 -13.27 -16.20 -22.88
CA ARG A 298 -11.95 -16.73 -23.23
C ARG A 298 -11.49 -17.66 -22.13
N TYR A 299 -11.49 -18.96 -22.37
CA TYR A 299 -10.95 -19.96 -21.45
C TYR A 299 -9.46 -20.15 -21.70
N VAL A 300 -8.68 -19.95 -20.68
CA VAL A 300 -7.23 -20.17 -20.68
C VAL A 300 -6.81 -20.92 -19.43
N SER A 301 -5.83 -21.80 -19.52
CA SER A 301 -5.35 -22.55 -18.37
C SER A 301 -3.84 -22.71 -18.38
N TYR A 302 -3.26 -22.94 -17.19
CA TYR A 302 -1.90 -23.44 -17.08
C TYR A 302 -1.72 -24.33 -15.86
N VAL A 303 -0.76 -25.23 -15.96
CA VAL A 303 -0.31 -26.09 -14.86
C VAL A 303 0.76 -25.36 -14.08
N ASP A 304 0.59 -25.29 -12.76
CA ASP A 304 1.58 -24.77 -11.82
C ASP A 304 2.01 -25.90 -10.88
N GLU A 305 3.27 -26.29 -11.00
CA GLU A 305 3.86 -27.39 -10.21
C GLU A 305 4.09 -27.01 -8.74
N ASN A 306 3.99 -25.70 -8.40
CA ASN A 306 4.30 -25.15 -7.10
C ASN A 306 3.05 -24.90 -6.24
N ILE A 307 1.85 -25.22 -6.74
CA ILE A 307 0.60 -25.02 -6.01
C ILE A 307 -0.04 -26.31 -5.57
N ARG A 308 -0.75 -26.24 -4.45
CA ARG A 308 -1.59 -27.33 -3.93
C ARG A 308 -3.07 -27.08 -4.19
N PHE A 309 -3.50 -25.83 -4.13
CA PHE A 309 -4.89 -25.43 -4.32
C PHE A 309 -5.08 -24.94 -5.75
N PRO A 310 -6.05 -25.50 -6.50
CA PRO A 310 -6.39 -24.92 -7.80
C PRO A 310 -7.01 -23.53 -7.61
N ALA A 311 -6.95 -22.69 -8.65
CA ALA A 311 -7.62 -21.40 -8.64
C ALA A 311 -8.43 -21.18 -9.92
N LEU A 312 -9.57 -20.52 -9.79
CA LEU A 312 -10.42 -20.11 -10.90
C LEU A 312 -10.65 -18.61 -10.82
N LEU A 313 -10.31 -17.91 -11.92
CA LEU A 313 -10.42 -16.46 -12.03
C LEU A 313 -11.39 -16.07 -13.14
N PHE A 314 -12.24 -15.05 -12.87
CA PHE A 314 -13.07 -14.39 -13.86
C PHE A 314 -12.62 -12.94 -13.97
N THR A 315 -12.08 -12.54 -15.10
CA THR A 315 -11.57 -11.18 -15.34
C THR A 315 -12.40 -10.47 -16.41
N TYR A 316 -13.06 -9.41 -16.01
CA TYR A 316 -13.87 -8.54 -16.86
C TYR A 316 -13.09 -7.28 -17.21
N PRO A 317 -13.05 -6.85 -18.51
CA PRO A 317 -12.47 -5.56 -18.85
C PRO A 317 -13.35 -4.43 -18.30
N THR A 318 -12.71 -3.41 -17.73
CA THR A 318 -13.37 -2.24 -17.16
C THR A 318 -12.73 -0.93 -17.64
N VAL A 319 -12.81 0.11 -16.86
CA VAL A 319 -12.51 1.49 -17.24
C VAL A 319 -11.14 1.97 -16.75
N PRO A 320 -10.54 2.97 -17.39
CA PRO A 320 -9.30 3.58 -16.92
C PRO A 320 -9.53 4.42 -15.66
N LEU A 321 -8.42 4.81 -15.03
CA LEU A 321 -8.34 5.53 -13.77
C LEU A 321 -9.14 6.86 -13.75
N SER A 322 -9.16 7.57 -14.87
CA SER A 322 -9.86 8.86 -15.00
C SER A 322 -11.38 8.75 -15.24
N HIS A 323 -11.91 7.51 -15.32
CA HIS A 323 -13.31 7.32 -15.67
C HIS A 323 -14.24 7.48 -14.43
N PRO A 324 -15.41 8.14 -14.56
CA PRO A 324 -16.32 8.35 -13.44
C PRO A 324 -16.89 7.08 -12.81
N ASP A 325 -16.85 5.94 -13.49
CA ASP A 325 -17.33 4.65 -12.97
C ASP A 325 -16.33 3.95 -12.04
N LYS A 326 -15.09 4.49 -11.86
CA LYS A 326 -14.04 3.92 -11.01
C LYS A 326 -14.57 3.60 -9.60
N VAL A 327 -15.10 4.60 -8.91
CA VAL A 327 -15.58 4.49 -7.52
C VAL A 327 -16.72 3.47 -7.40
N ALA A 328 -17.63 3.45 -8.36
CA ALA A 328 -18.74 2.50 -8.34
C ALA A 328 -18.28 1.05 -8.60
N LEU A 329 -17.22 0.84 -9.41
CA LEU A 329 -16.64 -0.48 -9.64
C LEU A 329 -15.84 -0.97 -8.41
N GLU A 330 -15.15 -0.07 -7.71
CA GLU A 330 -14.49 -0.39 -6.44
C GLU A 330 -15.52 -0.82 -5.38
N ALA A 331 -16.63 -0.08 -5.27
CA ALA A 331 -17.70 -0.43 -4.37
C ALA A 331 -18.42 -1.74 -4.77
N LEU A 332 -18.58 -2.01 -6.07
CA LEU A 332 -19.12 -3.29 -6.56
C LEU A 332 -18.21 -4.45 -6.14
N ASN A 333 -16.89 -4.29 -6.29
CA ASN A 333 -15.93 -5.30 -5.84
C ASN A 333 -16.06 -5.56 -4.35
N GLU A 334 -16.15 -4.50 -3.54
CA GLU A 334 -16.31 -4.63 -2.08
C GLU A 334 -17.58 -5.39 -1.71
N VAL A 335 -18.74 -5.07 -2.30
CA VAL A 335 -19.99 -5.77 -2.04
C VAL A 335 -19.95 -7.25 -2.42
N ILE A 336 -19.28 -7.58 -3.54
CA ILE A 336 -19.22 -8.98 -4.00
C ILE A 336 -18.17 -9.77 -3.22
N THR A 337 -17.02 -9.18 -2.87
CA THR A 337 -15.86 -9.93 -2.37
C THR A 337 -15.21 -9.40 -1.09
N GLY A 338 -15.62 -8.20 -0.60
CA GLY A 338 -15.01 -7.57 0.57
C GLY A 338 -15.52 -8.12 1.90
N GLY A 339 -14.60 -8.59 2.75
CA GLY A 339 -14.87 -9.01 4.11
C GLY A 339 -15.84 -10.19 4.27
N ARG A 340 -16.20 -10.49 5.53
CA ARG A 340 -17.02 -11.67 5.89
C ARG A 340 -18.50 -11.56 5.46
N LYS A 341 -18.99 -10.36 5.20
CA LYS A 341 -20.37 -10.14 4.77
C LYS A 341 -20.58 -10.27 3.26
N SER A 342 -19.51 -10.26 2.47
CA SER A 342 -19.56 -10.29 1.02
C SER A 342 -20.24 -11.56 0.49
N VAL A 343 -20.74 -11.44 -0.73
CA VAL A 343 -21.46 -12.53 -1.38
C VAL A 343 -20.57 -13.76 -1.58
N PHE A 344 -19.31 -13.54 -1.99
CA PHE A 344 -18.36 -14.63 -2.25
C PHE A 344 -17.89 -15.31 -0.94
N TYR A 345 -17.63 -14.55 0.11
CA TYR A 345 -17.26 -15.13 1.39
C TYR A 345 -18.37 -16.06 1.92
N LYS A 346 -19.63 -15.61 1.90
CA LYS A 346 -20.79 -16.40 2.35
C LYS A 346 -21.00 -17.66 1.54
N GLU A 347 -20.85 -17.58 0.21
CA GLU A 347 -21.11 -18.72 -0.66
C GLU A 347 -19.99 -19.73 -0.65
N PHE A 348 -18.72 -19.30 -0.59
CA PHE A 348 -17.58 -20.18 -0.82
C PHE A 348 -16.76 -20.46 0.43
N VAL A 349 -16.45 -19.44 1.24
CA VAL A 349 -15.56 -19.60 2.40
C VAL A 349 -16.32 -20.06 3.63
N LEU A 350 -17.40 -19.37 3.98
CA LEU A 350 -18.23 -19.74 5.15
C LEU A 350 -18.85 -21.14 5.02
N THR A 351 -19.16 -21.56 3.80
CA THR A 351 -19.68 -22.91 3.50
C THR A 351 -18.59 -23.99 3.41
N ASN A 352 -17.32 -23.61 3.65
CA ASN A 352 -16.17 -24.50 3.62
C ASN A 352 -15.96 -25.20 2.26
N LYS A 353 -16.31 -24.54 1.14
CA LYS A 353 -16.06 -25.00 -0.23
C LYS A 353 -14.68 -24.57 -0.72
N ALA A 354 -14.22 -23.38 -0.32
CA ALA A 354 -12.96 -22.79 -0.74
C ALA A 354 -12.18 -22.23 0.45
N ILE A 355 -10.86 -22.20 0.31
CA ILE A 355 -9.96 -21.57 1.28
C ILE A 355 -9.99 -20.04 1.15
N ALA A 356 -10.19 -19.55 -0.07
CA ALA A 356 -10.29 -18.12 -0.35
C ALA A 356 -11.30 -17.86 -1.49
N ALA A 357 -12.01 -16.75 -1.37
CA ALA A 357 -12.87 -16.19 -2.43
C ALA A 357 -12.82 -14.68 -2.29
N THR A 358 -12.24 -13.99 -3.28
CA THR A 358 -12.03 -12.53 -3.23
C THR A 358 -12.01 -11.94 -4.64
N GLY A 359 -11.78 -10.63 -4.75
CA GLY A 359 -11.67 -9.94 -6.01
C GLY A 359 -10.86 -8.66 -5.88
N PHE A 360 -10.46 -8.13 -7.00
CA PHE A 360 -9.73 -6.88 -7.07
C PHE A 360 -10.09 -6.10 -8.33
N ASN A 361 -10.29 -4.81 -8.17
CA ASN A 361 -10.53 -3.86 -9.25
C ASN A 361 -9.22 -3.12 -9.54
N ASN A 362 -8.64 -3.37 -10.70
CA ASN A 362 -7.45 -2.69 -11.18
C ASN A 362 -7.87 -1.60 -12.17
N THR A 363 -7.88 -0.35 -11.73
CA THR A 363 -8.01 0.81 -12.61
C THR A 363 -6.63 1.40 -12.85
N MET A 364 -6.18 1.39 -14.09
CA MET A 364 -4.88 1.89 -14.53
C MET A 364 -5.08 3.04 -15.52
N GLU A 365 -4.00 3.70 -15.96
CA GLU A 365 -4.11 4.90 -16.81
C GLU A 365 -4.89 4.66 -18.11
N LEU A 366 -4.66 3.53 -18.81
CA LEU A 366 -5.20 3.30 -20.15
C LEU A 366 -6.43 2.38 -20.18
N ALA A 367 -6.58 1.52 -19.19
CA ALA A 367 -7.68 0.55 -19.11
C ALA A 367 -7.81 0.02 -17.68
N GLY A 368 -8.92 -0.68 -17.40
CA GLY A 368 -9.11 -1.37 -16.13
C GLY A 368 -9.55 -2.82 -16.30
N SER A 369 -9.52 -3.55 -15.19
CA SER A 369 -10.07 -4.90 -15.09
C SER A 369 -10.63 -5.18 -13.70
N LEU A 370 -11.74 -5.89 -13.63
CA LEU A 370 -12.30 -6.41 -12.39
C LEU A 370 -12.19 -7.93 -12.41
N THR A 371 -11.43 -8.47 -11.46
CA THR A 371 -11.17 -9.90 -11.35
C THR A 371 -11.79 -10.46 -10.08
N PHE A 372 -12.57 -11.51 -10.22
CA PHE A 372 -13.08 -12.35 -9.11
C PHE A 372 -12.32 -13.66 -9.13
N TYR A 373 -11.87 -14.15 -7.99
CA TYR A 373 -11.24 -15.45 -7.94
C TYR A 373 -11.67 -16.29 -6.73
N VAL A 374 -11.63 -17.61 -6.91
CA VAL A 374 -11.91 -18.60 -5.88
C VAL A 374 -10.81 -19.65 -5.88
N MET A 375 -10.36 -20.05 -4.69
CA MET A 375 -9.40 -21.12 -4.47
C MET A 375 -10.09 -22.28 -3.76
N PRO A 376 -10.63 -23.27 -4.50
CA PRO A 376 -11.28 -24.43 -3.91
C PRO A 376 -10.33 -25.33 -3.14
N PHE A 377 -10.86 -26.14 -2.23
CA PHE A 377 -10.09 -27.25 -1.66
C PHE A 377 -9.82 -28.31 -2.74
N PRO A 378 -8.66 -29.01 -2.67
CA PRO A 378 -8.30 -30.06 -3.61
C PRO A 378 -9.38 -31.14 -3.74
N GLY A 379 -9.61 -31.63 -4.97
CA GLY A 379 -10.57 -32.69 -5.27
C GLY A 379 -11.97 -32.21 -5.65
N THR A 380 -12.26 -30.90 -5.62
CA THR A 380 -13.50 -30.36 -6.18
C THR A 380 -13.23 -29.84 -7.61
N PRO A 381 -14.00 -30.27 -8.61
CA PRO A 381 -13.78 -29.85 -9.99
C PRO A 381 -13.96 -28.33 -10.16
N LEU A 382 -13.03 -27.65 -10.86
CA LEU A 382 -13.16 -26.22 -11.17
C LEU A 382 -14.38 -25.91 -12.03
N SER A 383 -14.88 -26.87 -12.85
CA SER A 383 -16.12 -26.72 -13.61
C SER A 383 -17.37 -26.48 -12.73
N GLN A 384 -17.39 -27.11 -11.53
CA GLN A 384 -18.47 -26.87 -10.58
C GLN A 384 -18.38 -25.44 -10.03
N PHE A 385 -17.18 -24.98 -9.69
CA PHE A 385 -16.98 -23.61 -9.20
C PHE A 385 -17.27 -22.55 -10.27
N GLU A 386 -16.99 -22.85 -11.54
CA GLU A 386 -17.41 -21.97 -12.63
C GLU A 386 -18.92 -21.78 -12.66
N ASP A 387 -19.66 -22.88 -12.59
CA ASP A 387 -21.13 -22.84 -12.58
C ASP A 387 -21.67 -22.09 -11.33
N GLU A 388 -21.07 -22.32 -10.15
CA GLU A 388 -21.45 -21.65 -8.90
C GLU A 388 -21.11 -20.14 -8.94
N MET A 389 -19.91 -19.75 -9.39
CA MET A 389 -19.54 -18.33 -9.54
C MET A 389 -20.46 -17.61 -10.53
N ARG A 390 -20.78 -18.24 -11.66
CA ARG A 390 -21.73 -17.68 -12.62
C ARG A 390 -23.11 -17.51 -11.97
N ALA A 391 -23.59 -18.51 -11.26
CA ALA A 391 -24.89 -18.44 -10.59
C ALA A 391 -24.93 -17.30 -9.56
N VAL A 392 -23.88 -17.09 -8.80
CA VAL A 392 -23.75 -15.97 -7.86
C VAL A 392 -23.83 -14.63 -8.59
N LEU A 393 -23.01 -14.48 -9.65
CA LEU A 393 -22.99 -13.23 -10.44
C LEU A 393 -24.32 -13.00 -11.16
N GLU A 394 -24.97 -14.01 -11.77
CA GLU A 394 -26.25 -13.88 -12.44
C GLU A 394 -27.40 -13.50 -11.50
N ASN A 395 -27.37 -13.99 -10.25
CA ASN A 395 -28.37 -13.68 -9.24
C ASN A 395 -28.13 -12.34 -8.52
N PHE A 396 -26.99 -11.69 -8.75
CA PHE A 396 -26.72 -10.38 -8.15
C PHE A 396 -27.70 -9.34 -8.69
N ASN A 397 -28.34 -8.59 -7.80
CA ASN A 397 -29.39 -7.63 -8.13
C ASN A 397 -29.46 -6.55 -7.03
N GLU A 398 -30.45 -5.65 -7.10
CA GLU A 398 -30.65 -4.56 -6.15
C GLU A 398 -30.77 -5.02 -4.68
N ASP A 399 -31.43 -6.16 -4.44
CA ASP A 399 -31.58 -6.75 -3.10
C ASP A 399 -30.21 -7.29 -2.55
N SER A 400 -29.23 -7.47 -3.42
CA SER A 400 -27.89 -7.90 -3.04
C SER A 400 -27.03 -6.75 -2.49
N ILE A 401 -27.51 -5.51 -2.58
CA ILE A 401 -26.81 -4.29 -2.14
C ILE A 401 -27.61 -3.66 -1.00
N SER A 402 -27.15 -3.80 0.23
CA SER A 402 -27.82 -3.16 1.38
C SER A 402 -27.36 -1.70 1.56
N ASP A 403 -28.12 -0.90 2.33
CA ASP A 403 -27.66 0.43 2.76
C ASP A 403 -26.42 0.35 3.63
N GLU A 404 -26.28 -0.73 4.36
CA GLU A 404 -25.14 -1.05 5.19
C GLU A 404 -23.86 -1.28 4.38
N ASP A 405 -23.93 -1.94 3.20
CA ASP A 405 -22.78 -2.12 2.30
C ASP A 405 -22.24 -0.78 1.84
N LEU A 406 -23.12 0.11 1.47
CA LEU A 406 -22.77 1.45 1.03
C LEU A 406 -22.17 2.28 2.17
N GLN A 407 -22.74 2.18 3.38
CA GLN A 407 -22.20 2.85 4.57
C GLN A 407 -20.78 2.36 4.89
N ILE A 408 -20.58 1.05 4.87
CA ILE A 408 -19.28 0.42 5.13
C ILE A 408 -18.24 0.88 4.11
N TYR A 409 -18.55 0.75 2.82
CA TYR A 409 -17.63 1.19 1.76
C TYR A 409 -17.21 2.65 1.97
N LYS A 410 -18.15 3.57 2.19
CA LYS A 410 -17.87 4.98 2.42
C LYS A 410 -16.97 5.20 3.65
N ALA A 411 -17.28 4.52 4.76
CA ALA A 411 -16.51 4.67 6.00
C ALA A 411 -15.09 4.12 5.88
N GLN A 412 -14.92 2.97 5.22
CA GLN A 412 -13.61 2.36 5.01
C GLN A 412 -12.74 3.19 4.06
N GLN A 413 -13.30 3.70 2.94
CA GLN A 413 -12.57 4.54 2.00
C GLN A 413 -12.13 5.85 2.65
N GLU A 414 -13.00 6.53 3.38
CA GLU A 414 -12.65 7.75 4.11
C GLU A 414 -11.57 7.48 5.16
N ALA A 415 -11.72 6.43 5.97
CA ALA A 415 -10.72 6.07 6.97
C ALA A 415 -9.38 5.68 6.33
N GLY A 416 -9.40 4.94 5.22
CA GLY A 416 -8.22 4.58 4.43
C GLY A 416 -7.48 5.82 3.94
N LEU A 417 -8.20 6.77 3.38
CA LEU A 417 -7.64 8.02 2.89
C LEU A 417 -7.01 8.85 4.02
N ILE A 418 -7.75 9.04 5.13
CA ILE A 418 -7.21 9.74 6.32
C ILE A 418 -5.93 9.07 6.82
N ASN A 419 -5.93 7.74 6.93
CA ASN A 419 -4.77 6.99 7.39
C ASN A 419 -3.56 7.09 6.45
N SER A 420 -3.78 7.23 5.14
CA SER A 420 -2.68 7.41 4.17
C SER A 420 -1.92 8.72 4.39
N LEU A 421 -2.55 9.70 5.03
CA LEU A 421 -1.97 11.02 5.34
C LEU A 421 -1.25 11.09 6.69
N ALA A 422 -1.15 9.96 7.41
CA ALA A 422 -0.55 9.91 8.75
C ALA A 422 0.98 10.09 8.78
N SER A 423 1.63 10.17 7.64
CA SER A 423 3.09 10.31 7.56
C SER A 423 3.53 11.20 6.42
N VAL A 424 4.70 11.81 6.54
CA VAL A 424 5.37 12.53 5.45
C VAL A 424 5.47 11.66 4.20
N SER A 425 5.84 10.38 4.36
CA SER A 425 5.95 9.45 3.24
C SER A 425 4.61 9.23 2.52
N GLY A 426 3.52 9.08 3.27
CA GLY A 426 2.17 8.91 2.71
C GLY A 426 1.72 10.15 1.94
N LYS A 427 1.88 11.34 2.52
CA LYS A 427 1.54 12.63 1.89
C LYS A 427 2.32 12.85 0.60
N VAL A 428 3.64 12.66 0.61
CA VAL A 428 4.50 12.83 -0.58
C VAL A 428 4.13 11.84 -1.68
N SER A 429 3.93 10.56 -1.33
CA SER A 429 3.52 9.54 -2.30
C SER A 429 2.17 9.86 -2.94
N GLN A 430 1.21 10.37 -2.14
CA GLN A 430 -0.11 10.76 -2.64
C GLN A 430 -0.03 11.96 -3.60
N LEU A 431 0.73 13.00 -3.23
CA LEU A 431 0.95 14.16 -4.08
C LEU A 431 1.63 13.77 -5.40
N ALA A 432 2.66 12.93 -5.35
CA ALA A 432 3.37 12.44 -6.53
C ALA A 432 2.46 11.62 -7.45
N TYR A 433 1.64 10.73 -6.90
CA TYR A 433 0.68 9.91 -7.63
C TYR A 433 -0.37 10.78 -8.32
N TYR A 434 -1.03 11.68 -7.59
CA TYR A 434 -2.07 12.54 -8.15
C TYR A 434 -1.52 13.51 -9.18
N GLN A 435 -0.35 14.10 -8.93
CA GLN A 435 0.30 14.97 -9.93
C GLN A 435 0.59 14.20 -11.23
N THR A 436 1.10 12.97 -11.13
CA THR A 436 1.49 12.19 -12.31
C THR A 436 0.30 11.79 -13.16
N PHE A 437 -0.80 11.36 -12.55
CA PHE A 437 -1.92 10.77 -13.28
C PHE A 437 -3.10 11.70 -13.54
N TYR A 438 -3.22 12.77 -12.76
CA TYR A 438 -4.33 13.74 -12.90
C TYR A 438 -3.85 15.16 -13.24
N ASP A 439 -2.54 15.39 -13.28
CA ASP A 439 -1.93 16.74 -13.35
C ASP A 439 -2.46 17.69 -12.27
N ASN A 440 -3.01 17.14 -11.20
CA ASN A 440 -3.58 17.85 -10.06
C ASN A 440 -3.24 17.15 -8.75
N PRO A 441 -2.31 17.67 -7.92
CA PRO A 441 -1.98 17.05 -6.63
C PRO A 441 -3.12 17.03 -5.63
N ASN A 442 -4.16 17.87 -5.80
CA ASN A 442 -5.28 18.01 -4.87
C ASN A 442 -6.57 17.32 -5.37
N ILE A 443 -6.52 16.00 -5.54
CA ILE A 443 -7.68 15.17 -5.94
C ILE A 443 -8.49 14.65 -4.74
N ILE A 444 -7.98 14.74 -3.52
CA ILE A 444 -8.61 14.20 -2.32
C ILE A 444 -10.06 14.69 -2.15
N PRO A 445 -10.37 16.00 -2.27
CA PRO A 445 -11.74 16.48 -2.10
C PRO A 445 -12.70 15.88 -3.13
N GLU A 446 -12.30 15.78 -4.39
CA GLU A 446 -13.10 15.22 -5.48
C GLU A 446 -13.31 13.71 -5.30
N GLU A 447 -12.31 12.95 -4.85
CA GLU A 447 -12.45 11.53 -4.53
C GLU A 447 -13.42 11.32 -3.37
N LEU A 448 -13.30 12.10 -2.30
CA LEU A 448 -14.23 12.04 -1.16
C LEU A 448 -15.66 12.39 -1.58
N GLU A 449 -15.84 13.43 -2.39
CA GLU A 449 -17.14 13.81 -2.91
C GLU A 449 -17.76 12.68 -3.76
N ALA A 450 -16.98 12.06 -4.63
CA ALA A 450 -17.42 10.92 -5.44
C ALA A 450 -17.83 9.73 -4.58
N ILE A 451 -17.05 9.41 -3.53
CA ILE A 451 -17.38 8.35 -2.58
C ILE A 451 -18.66 8.67 -1.80
N GLN A 452 -18.79 9.89 -1.28
CA GLN A 452 -19.96 10.29 -0.48
C GLN A 452 -21.25 10.35 -1.31
N ASN A 453 -21.15 10.73 -2.58
CA ASN A 453 -22.31 10.80 -3.49
C ASN A 453 -22.70 9.45 -4.11
N LEU A 454 -21.88 8.40 -3.94
CA LEU A 454 -22.16 7.06 -4.49
C LEU A 454 -23.48 6.51 -3.98
N THR A 455 -24.28 5.94 -4.91
CA THR A 455 -25.58 5.33 -4.65
C THR A 455 -25.60 3.84 -5.00
N LYS A 456 -26.61 3.09 -4.52
CA LYS A 456 -26.81 1.69 -4.89
C LYS A 456 -27.11 1.54 -6.39
N GLU A 457 -27.83 2.50 -6.94
CA GLU A 457 -28.14 2.57 -8.36
C GLU A 457 -26.88 2.67 -9.21
N ASP A 458 -25.83 3.38 -8.73
CA ASP A 458 -24.54 3.44 -9.42
C ASP A 458 -23.83 2.08 -9.41
N ILE A 459 -23.80 1.41 -8.25
CA ILE A 459 -23.22 0.05 -8.13
C ILE A 459 -23.96 -0.93 -9.05
N LEU A 460 -25.29 -0.92 -9.05
CA LEU A 460 -26.09 -1.78 -9.91
C LEU A 460 -25.91 -1.43 -11.40
N ARG A 461 -25.77 -0.15 -11.72
CA ARG A 461 -25.53 0.32 -13.08
C ARG A 461 -24.20 -0.20 -13.62
N VAL A 462 -23.10 -0.09 -12.85
CA VAL A 462 -21.78 -0.61 -13.29
C VAL A 462 -21.79 -2.13 -13.36
N TYR A 463 -22.44 -2.83 -12.43
CA TYR A 463 -22.64 -4.27 -12.53
C TYR A 463 -23.33 -4.66 -13.86
N ASN A 464 -24.44 -4.02 -14.21
CA ASN A 464 -25.17 -4.29 -15.45
C ASN A 464 -24.36 -3.90 -16.70
N THR A 465 -23.48 -2.90 -16.58
CA THR A 465 -22.68 -2.41 -17.71
C THR A 465 -21.48 -3.28 -18.00
N TYR A 466 -20.77 -3.75 -16.96
CA TYR A 466 -19.45 -4.37 -17.11
C TYR A 466 -19.39 -5.85 -16.74
N ILE A 467 -20.39 -6.39 -16.00
CA ILE A 467 -20.33 -7.76 -15.47
C ILE A 467 -21.49 -8.61 -15.99
N LYS A 468 -22.73 -8.16 -15.80
CA LYS A 468 -23.90 -8.95 -16.14
C LYS A 468 -24.00 -9.24 -17.63
N ASP A 469 -24.10 -10.51 -18.00
CA ASP A 469 -24.16 -10.96 -19.39
C ASP A 469 -22.97 -10.49 -20.23
N LYS A 470 -21.82 -10.21 -19.60
CA LYS A 470 -20.59 -9.84 -20.30
C LYS A 470 -19.65 -11.02 -20.36
N ALA A 471 -18.86 -11.03 -21.43
CA ALA A 471 -17.80 -11.99 -21.59
C ALA A 471 -16.59 -11.64 -20.71
N ALA A 472 -15.90 -12.68 -20.23
CA ALA A 472 -14.76 -12.58 -19.35
C ALA A 472 -13.58 -13.45 -19.87
N VAL A 473 -12.39 -13.17 -19.38
CA VAL A 473 -11.32 -14.16 -19.39
C VAL A 473 -11.52 -15.08 -18.19
N ILE A 474 -11.60 -16.38 -18.45
CA ILE A 474 -11.78 -17.41 -17.42
C ILE A 474 -10.51 -18.23 -17.36
N GLN A 475 -9.73 -17.98 -16.33
CA GLN A 475 -8.43 -18.61 -16.18
C GLN A 475 -8.48 -19.69 -15.12
N SER A 476 -8.06 -20.90 -15.48
CA SER A 476 -7.86 -22.02 -14.57
C SER A 476 -6.37 -22.21 -14.29
N ILE A 477 -6.01 -22.20 -12.99
CA ILE A 477 -4.66 -22.54 -12.53
C ILE A 477 -4.77 -23.88 -11.83
N VAL A 478 -4.11 -24.90 -12.35
CA VAL A 478 -4.25 -26.28 -11.88
C VAL A 478 -2.93 -26.81 -11.35
N PRO A 479 -2.96 -27.60 -10.24
CA PRO A 479 -1.74 -28.19 -9.70
C PRO A 479 -1.17 -29.28 -10.61
N GLY A 480 0.12 -29.58 -10.47
CA GLY A 480 0.82 -30.57 -11.31
C GLY A 480 0.28 -32.00 -11.18
N ASP A 481 -0.35 -32.34 -10.08
CA ASP A 481 -0.98 -33.66 -9.85
C ASP A 481 -2.39 -33.78 -10.45
N ASP A 482 -3.00 -32.68 -10.90
CA ASP A 482 -4.29 -32.65 -11.62
C ASP A 482 -4.23 -31.75 -12.87
N PRO A 483 -3.36 -32.05 -13.84
CA PRO A 483 -3.13 -31.17 -15.00
C PRO A 483 -4.31 -31.04 -15.95
N GLU A 484 -5.33 -31.88 -15.84
CA GLU A 484 -6.59 -31.84 -16.62
C GLU A 484 -7.76 -31.23 -15.85
N GLY A 485 -7.48 -30.64 -14.65
CA GLY A 485 -8.48 -30.13 -13.72
C GLY A 485 -9.07 -28.76 -14.09
N GLN A 486 -8.79 -28.22 -15.29
CA GLN A 486 -9.34 -26.94 -15.73
C GLN A 486 -10.87 -26.96 -15.78
N ALA A 487 -11.49 -25.78 -15.55
CA ALA A 487 -12.96 -25.64 -15.53
C ALA A 487 -13.60 -26.05 -16.89
N LYS A 488 -13.00 -25.58 -17.99
CA LYS A 488 -13.33 -25.99 -19.35
C LYS A 488 -12.06 -26.05 -20.21
N ALA A 489 -12.13 -26.79 -21.32
CA ALA A 489 -11.05 -26.79 -22.30
C ALA A 489 -10.81 -25.37 -22.84
N ASP A 490 -9.55 -25.02 -23.01
CA ASP A 490 -9.16 -23.73 -23.59
C ASP A 490 -9.80 -23.55 -24.96
N ASN A 491 -10.45 -22.42 -25.14
CA ASN A 491 -11.05 -22.02 -26.41
C ASN A 491 -10.35 -20.79 -27.01
N PHE A 492 -9.43 -20.19 -26.26
CA PHE A 492 -8.69 -19.02 -26.69
C PHE A 492 -7.18 -19.32 -26.72
N MET A 493 -6.61 -19.13 -27.89
CA MET A 493 -5.15 -19.19 -28.05
C MET A 493 -4.60 -17.78 -27.92
N ILE A 494 -3.75 -17.54 -26.92
CA ILE A 494 -3.06 -16.26 -26.77
C ILE A 494 -2.34 -15.95 -28.08
N PRO A 495 -2.63 -14.79 -28.72
CA PRO A 495 -2.03 -14.43 -29.99
C PRO A 495 -0.51 -14.35 -29.91
N GLU A 496 0.15 -14.64 -31.02
CA GLU A 496 1.59 -14.36 -31.11
C GLU A 496 1.85 -12.87 -30.87
N ARG A 497 2.88 -12.60 -30.07
CA ARG A 497 3.32 -11.23 -29.82
C ARG A 497 3.76 -10.57 -31.13
N LEU A 498 3.48 -9.27 -31.25
CA LEU A 498 3.88 -8.50 -32.45
C LEU A 498 5.39 -8.59 -32.68
N SER A 499 5.78 -8.52 -33.94
CA SER A 499 7.20 -8.45 -34.32
C SER A 499 7.79 -7.10 -33.87
N ARG A 500 9.09 -7.09 -33.60
CA ARG A 500 9.84 -5.85 -33.39
C ARG A 500 9.69 -4.94 -34.60
N LEU A 501 9.35 -3.68 -34.37
CA LEU A 501 9.26 -2.65 -35.38
C LEU A 501 10.47 -1.70 -35.24
N GLU A 502 10.82 -1.05 -36.38
CA GLU A 502 11.71 0.12 -36.29
C GLU A 502 11.01 1.23 -35.50
N SER A 503 11.67 1.72 -34.48
CA SER A 503 11.13 2.76 -33.62
C SER A 503 11.55 4.15 -34.06
N ALA A 504 10.66 5.11 -33.94
CA ALA A 504 10.99 6.53 -34.08
C ALA A 504 11.94 7.01 -32.95
N ASN A 505 12.05 6.22 -31.90
CA ASN A 505 12.93 6.49 -30.74
C ASN A 505 14.34 5.89 -30.93
N ASP A 506 14.58 5.10 -31.98
CA ASP A 506 15.92 4.60 -32.29
C ASP A 506 16.83 5.78 -32.73
N ASN A 507 18.06 5.79 -32.25
CA ASN A 507 19.09 6.78 -32.55
C ASN A 507 18.78 8.22 -32.08
N LEU A 508 18.20 8.39 -30.88
CA LEU A 508 18.08 9.69 -30.24
C LEU A 508 19.47 10.26 -29.89
N GLU A 509 19.63 11.58 -30.02
CA GLU A 509 20.88 12.25 -29.64
C GLU A 509 20.98 12.33 -28.11
N GLU A 510 22.17 12.03 -27.57
CA GLU A 510 22.45 12.16 -26.13
C GLU A 510 22.30 13.61 -25.70
N ARG A 511 21.63 13.82 -24.56
CA ARG A 511 21.53 15.13 -23.93
C ARG A 511 22.88 15.51 -23.31
N VAL A 512 23.44 16.61 -23.73
CA VAL A 512 24.66 17.12 -23.13
C VAL A 512 24.31 18.06 -22.00
N VAL A 513 24.63 17.67 -20.77
CA VAL A 513 24.47 18.50 -19.60
C VAL A 513 25.79 19.25 -19.34
N VAL A 514 25.71 20.58 -19.22
CA VAL A 514 26.88 21.40 -18.87
C VAL A 514 26.65 21.97 -17.48
N SER A 515 27.36 21.44 -16.50
CA SER A 515 27.23 21.90 -15.13
C SER A 515 28.06 23.17 -14.86
N SER A 516 27.43 24.13 -14.18
CA SER A 516 28.08 25.38 -13.72
C SER A 516 28.94 25.19 -12.45
N PHE A 517 28.90 24.01 -11.83
CA PHE A 517 29.63 23.66 -10.62
C PHE A 517 30.23 22.24 -10.71
N ASP A 518 31.16 21.94 -9.84
CA ASP A 518 31.82 20.62 -9.77
C ASP A 518 30.90 19.61 -9.07
N ARG A 519 30.23 18.73 -9.84
CA ARG A 519 29.34 17.68 -9.33
C ARG A 519 30.06 16.49 -8.70
N SER A 520 31.35 16.33 -8.94
CA SER A 520 32.14 15.27 -8.28
C SER A 520 32.30 15.48 -6.77
N ILE A 521 31.97 16.68 -6.29
CA ILE A 521 31.99 17.02 -4.86
C ILE A 521 30.60 16.71 -4.26
N LYS A 522 30.52 15.61 -3.52
CA LYS A 522 29.32 15.30 -2.74
C LYS A 522 29.03 16.42 -1.75
N PRO A 523 27.78 16.91 -1.66
CA PRO A 523 27.39 17.91 -0.65
C PRO A 523 27.68 17.44 0.77
N GLU A 524 28.10 18.36 1.63
CA GLU A 524 28.20 18.09 3.06
C GLU A 524 26.81 18.16 3.71
N ALA A 525 26.55 17.27 4.67
CA ALA A 525 25.35 17.31 5.45
C ALA A 525 25.22 18.64 6.21
N GLY A 526 24.04 19.20 6.26
CA GLY A 526 23.71 20.29 7.16
C GLY A 526 23.84 19.90 8.64
N PRO A 527 23.63 20.83 9.57
CA PRO A 527 23.59 20.52 11.00
C PRO A 527 22.55 19.42 11.29
N SER A 528 22.92 18.43 12.10
CA SER A 528 21.99 17.36 12.48
C SER A 528 20.72 17.93 13.10
N PRO A 529 19.53 17.54 12.64
CA PRO A 529 18.30 18.01 13.22
C PRO A 529 18.15 17.49 14.65
N LEU A 530 17.49 18.28 15.50
CA LEU A 530 17.15 17.84 16.84
C LEU A 530 15.85 17.04 16.79
N VAL A 531 15.91 15.80 17.25
CA VAL A 531 14.70 15.02 17.53
C VAL A 531 14.08 15.55 18.81
N ILE A 532 12.93 16.17 18.69
CA ILE A 532 12.15 16.64 19.86
C ILE A 532 11.16 15.54 20.19
N MET A 533 11.32 14.92 21.36
CA MET A 533 10.30 13.98 21.84
C MET A 533 8.97 14.71 22.00
N PRO A 534 7.86 14.16 21.49
CA PRO A 534 6.56 14.77 21.71
C PRO A 534 6.25 14.85 23.20
N GLU A 535 5.46 15.85 23.58
CA GLU A 535 4.95 15.90 24.95
C GLU A 535 4.05 14.68 25.17
N TYR A 536 4.36 13.89 26.18
CA TYR A 536 3.59 12.72 26.55
C TYR A 536 3.21 12.80 28.05
N TRP A 537 2.17 12.09 28.38
CA TRP A 537 1.72 11.93 29.76
C TRP A 537 1.77 10.46 30.17
N GLU A 538 1.97 10.21 31.43
CA GLU A 538 1.95 8.90 32.06
C GLU A 538 0.99 8.88 33.22
N THR A 539 0.28 7.79 33.36
CA THR A 539 -0.59 7.56 34.54
C THR A 539 -0.69 6.07 34.83
N THR A 540 -0.95 5.72 36.09
CA THR A 540 -1.17 4.34 36.51
C THR A 540 -2.60 4.22 37.02
N LEU A 541 -3.36 3.25 36.54
CA LEU A 541 -4.70 2.94 37.09
C LEU A 541 -4.60 2.30 38.45
N ASP A 542 -5.71 2.31 39.22
CA ASP A 542 -5.77 1.75 40.58
C ASP A 542 -5.43 0.24 40.63
N ASN A 543 -5.61 -0.48 39.54
CA ASN A 543 -5.26 -1.89 39.38
C ASN A 543 -3.81 -2.13 38.92
N GLY A 544 -3.02 -1.07 38.73
CA GLY A 544 -1.60 -1.15 38.41
C GLY A 544 -1.27 -1.12 36.92
N ILE A 545 -2.25 -0.91 36.01
CA ILE A 545 -1.99 -0.76 34.57
C ILE A 545 -1.37 0.62 34.32
N ASP A 546 -0.23 0.63 33.64
CA ASP A 546 0.43 1.84 33.19
C ASP A 546 -0.12 2.28 31.83
N ILE A 547 -0.49 3.57 31.73
CA ILE A 547 -0.97 4.17 30.47
C ILE A 547 -0.03 5.32 30.12
N ILE A 548 0.46 5.28 28.88
CA ILE A 548 1.28 6.32 28.27
C ILE A 548 0.50 6.90 27.10
N GLY A 549 0.40 8.23 26.99
CA GLY A 549 -0.29 8.85 25.88
C GLY A 549 0.37 10.10 25.36
N ALA A 550 0.17 10.36 24.07
CA ALA A 550 0.60 11.57 23.39
C ALA A 550 -0.51 12.13 22.50
N LEU A 551 -0.72 13.44 22.57
CA LEU A 551 -1.62 14.14 21.67
C LEU A 551 -0.94 14.30 20.30
N ASN A 552 -1.61 13.84 19.25
CA ASN A 552 -1.23 14.08 17.85
C ASN A 552 -2.49 14.50 17.08
N THR A 553 -2.53 15.76 16.64
CA THR A 553 -3.67 16.37 15.94
C THR A 553 -3.48 16.44 14.42
N GLU A 554 -2.47 15.76 13.90
CA GLU A 554 -2.14 15.80 12.46
C GLU A 554 -3.24 15.17 11.60
N ILE A 555 -3.81 14.10 12.09
CA ILE A 555 -4.98 13.44 11.48
C ILE A 555 -6.02 13.13 12.58
N PRO A 556 -7.33 13.14 12.27
CA PRO A 556 -8.39 12.93 13.25
C PRO A 556 -8.56 11.44 13.60
N THR A 557 -7.51 10.82 14.15
CA THR A 557 -7.51 9.39 14.54
C THR A 557 -6.97 9.19 15.94
N VAL A 558 -7.41 8.10 16.58
CA VAL A 558 -6.89 7.63 17.87
C VAL A 558 -6.46 6.17 17.72
N ASN A 559 -5.22 5.89 18.10
CA ASN A 559 -4.63 4.56 18.12
C ASN A 559 -4.39 4.14 19.56
N ILE A 560 -4.86 2.95 19.93
CA ILE A 560 -4.61 2.35 21.25
C ILE A 560 -3.94 0.99 21.03
N ARG A 561 -2.80 0.81 21.71
CA ARG A 561 -2.09 -0.47 21.76
C ARG A 561 -2.08 -0.96 23.20
N MET A 562 -2.55 -2.18 23.42
CA MET A 562 -2.48 -2.87 24.70
C MET A 562 -1.53 -4.06 24.56
N SER A 563 -0.57 -4.17 25.47
CA SER A 563 0.36 -5.30 25.55
C SER A 563 0.01 -6.15 26.77
N PHE A 564 -0.05 -7.45 26.57
CA PHE A 564 -0.31 -8.43 27.63
C PHE A 564 0.88 -9.38 27.71
N ASP A 565 1.28 -9.72 28.94
CA ASP A 565 2.30 -10.75 29.15
C ASP A 565 1.71 -12.14 28.88
N GLY A 566 2.01 -12.70 27.76
CA GLY A 566 1.39 -13.96 27.34
C GLY A 566 1.54 -14.21 25.82
N GLY A 567 2.73 -14.59 25.43
CA GLY A 567 3.03 -15.03 24.07
C GLY A 567 3.46 -16.48 24.04
N HIS A 568 4.06 -16.88 22.91
CA HIS A 568 4.56 -18.21 22.65
C HIS A 568 5.49 -18.77 23.75
N LEU A 569 6.30 -17.91 24.42
CA LEU A 569 7.21 -18.34 25.48
C LEU A 569 6.51 -18.88 26.74
N LEU A 570 5.25 -18.58 26.94
CA LEU A 570 4.47 -19.06 28.10
C LEU A 570 3.67 -20.34 27.81
N GLU A 571 3.77 -20.88 26.60
CA GLU A 571 3.08 -22.09 26.19
C GLU A 571 3.76 -23.35 26.74
N PRO A 572 3.01 -24.36 27.14
CA PRO A 572 3.57 -25.69 27.34
C PRO A 572 4.14 -26.25 26.03
N ALA A 573 5.28 -26.93 26.08
CA ALA A 573 5.95 -27.43 24.87
C ALA A 573 5.07 -28.36 24.01
N GLU A 574 4.18 -29.11 24.64
CA GLU A 574 3.21 -29.96 23.94
C GLU A 574 2.03 -29.21 23.29
N LYS A 575 1.96 -27.89 23.46
CA LYS A 575 0.86 -27.05 22.99
C LYS A 575 1.37 -25.75 22.34
N TYR A 576 2.53 -25.80 21.69
CA TYR A 576 3.00 -24.66 20.91
C TYR A 576 1.98 -24.29 19.82
N GLY A 577 1.67 -22.99 19.69
CA GLY A 577 0.60 -22.43 18.88
C GLY A 577 -0.67 -22.05 19.68
N LEU A 578 -0.68 -22.31 21.00
CA LEU A 578 -1.82 -21.97 21.86
C LEU A 578 -2.09 -20.47 21.92
N ALA A 579 -1.05 -19.64 22.03
CA ALA A 579 -1.19 -18.18 22.07
C ALA A 579 -1.74 -17.64 20.74
N SER A 580 -1.20 -18.14 19.60
CA SER A 580 -1.66 -17.77 18.28
C SER A 580 -3.12 -18.13 18.05
N LEU A 581 -3.50 -19.41 18.26
CA LEU A 581 -4.90 -19.84 18.13
C LEU A 581 -5.85 -19.09 19.09
N THR A 582 -5.37 -18.75 20.32
CA THR A 582 -6.19 -17.98 21.25
C THR A 582 -6.42 -16.55 20.76
N ALA A 583 -5.40 -15.90 20.20
CA ALA A 583 -5.52 -14.58 19.60
C ALA A 583 -6.46 -14.61 18.38
N ASP A 584 -6.32 -15.62 17.52
CA ASP A 584 -7.20 -15.81 16.36
C ASP A 584 -8.65 -16.01 16.81
N MET A 585 -8.89 -16.85 17.84
CA MET A 585 -10.21 -17.06 18.40
C MET A 585 -10.83 -15.81 18.99
N MET A 586 -10.01 -14.91 19.59
CA MET A 586 -10.51 -13.61 20.08
C MET A 586 -10.90 -12.67 18.95
N ASN A 587 -10.43 -12.89 17.73
CA ASN A 587 -10.85 -12.14 16.54
C ASN A 587 -12.17 -12.66 15.94
N GLU A 588 -12.73 -13.74 16.48
CA GLU A 588 -14.04 -14.27 16.11
C GLU A 588 -15.20 -13.57 16.86
N GLY A 589 -16.24 -14.31 17.20
CA GLY A 589 -17.45 -13.77 17.83
C GLY A 589 -17.30 -13.44 19.33
N THR A 590 -18.27 -12.70 19.81
CA THR A 590 -18.44 -12.35 21.22
C THR A 590 -19.82 -12.80 21.75
N GLU A 591 -20.12 -12.54 23.02
CA GLU A 591 -21.44 -12.90 23.58
C GLU A 591 -22.58 -12.17 22.87
N ASN A 592 -22.34 -10.94 22.35
CA ASN A 592 -23.39 -10.10 21.76
C ASN A 592 -23.34 -10.03 20.24
N TYR A 593 -22.23 -10.43 19.61
CA TYR A 593 -22.00 -10.32 18.18
C TYR A 593 -21.42 -11.64 17.63
N SER A 594 -21.98 -12.13 16.53
CA SER A 594 -21.26 -13.08 15.69
C SER A 594 -19.98 -12.44 15.12
N ALA A 595 -19.03 -13.23 14.63
CA ALA A 595 -17.81 -12.70 13.99
C ALA A 595 -18.16 -11.73 12.84
N GLU A 596 -19.12 -12.09 11.98
CA GLU A 596 -19.61 -11.23 10.89
C GLU A 596 -20.22 -9.93 11.42
N ALA A 597 -21.12 -10.01 12.43
CA ALA A 597 -21.76 -8.82 12.98
C ALA A 597 -20.78 -7.88 13.67
N PHE A 598 -19.74 -8.43 14.30
CA PHE A 598 -18.69 -7.63 14.95
C PHE A 598 -17.84 -6.86 13.91
N GLU A 599 -17.46 -7.53 12.83
CA GLU A 599 -16.73 -6.92 11.71
C GLU A 599 -17.56 -5.80 11.05
N ILE A 600 -18.84 -6.07 10.77
CA ILE A 600 -19.78 -5.07 10.24
C ILE A 600 -19.84 -3.81 11.10
N GLU A 601 -19.88 -3.93 12.43
CA GLU A 601 -19.92 -2.77 13.30
C GLU A 601 -18.59 -1.99 13.29
N LEU A 602 -17.44 -2.66 13.21
CA LEU A 602 -16.15 -2.00 13.04
C LEU A 602 -16.06 -1.28 11.69
N ASP A 603 -16.47 -1.95 10.62
CA ASP A 603 -16.43 -1.43 9.26
C ASP A 603 -17.29 -0.18 9.09
N LYS A 604 -18.50 -0.14 9.66
CA LYS A 604 -19.36 1.06 9.68
C LYS A 604 -18.70 2.26 10.32
N LEU A 605 -17.77 2.01 11.24
CA LEU A 605 -17.03 3.06 11.96
C LEU A 605 -15.72 3.43 11.24
N GLY A 606 -15.32 2.72 10.17
CA GLY A 606 -13.98 2.82 9.60
C GLY A 606 -12.89 2.53 10.65
N SER A 607 -13.18 1.62 11.57
CA SER A 607 -12.33 1.29 12.72
C SER A 607 -11.76 -0.12 12.58
N ASN A 608 -10.69 -0.40 13.31
CA ASN A 608 -10.08 -1.72 13.34
C ASN A 608 -9.69 -2.10 14.76
N ILE A 609 -9.93 -3.35 15.14
CA ILE A 609 -9.47 -3.96 16.39
C ILE A 609 -8.90 -5.33 16.05
N THR A 610 -7.61 -5.55 16.30
CA THR A 610 -6.93 -6.81 16.03
C THR A 610 -6.24 -7.34 17.29
N VAL A 611 -6.31 -8.65 17.49
CA VAL A 611 -5.57 -9.38 18.51
C VAL A 611 -4.54 -10.25 17.81
N SER A 612 -3.29 -10.19 18.24
CA SER A 612 -2.20 -10.98 17.67
C SER A 612 -1.25 -11.45 18.78
N ALA A 613 -0.72 -12.66 18.67
CA ALA A 613 0.26 -13.19 19.60
C ALA A 613 1.65 -13.20 18.98
N GLY A 614 2.63 -12.68 19.72
CA GLY A 614 4.05 -12.74 19.40
C GLY A 614 4.79 -13.75 20.29
N ALA A 615 6.12 -13.66 20.31
CA ALA A 615 6.95 -14.52 21.13
C ALA A 615 6.73 -14.27 22.64
N GLU A 616 6.74 -13.00 23.07
CA GLU A 616 6.72 -12.62 24.49
C GLU A 616 5.38 -12.07 24.96
N SER A 617 4.60 -11.51 24.06
CA SER A 617 3.35 -10.82 24.40
C SER A 617 2.24 -11.07 23.39
N THR A 618 1.00 -10.97 23.85
CA THR A 618 -0.18 -10.79 23.01
C THR A 618 -0.53 -9.32 22.98
N ILE A 619 -0.85 -8.81 21.79
CA ILE A 619 -1.08 -7.41 21.51
C ILE A 619 -2.49 -7.22 20.98
N ILE A 620 -3.20 -6.24 21.53
CA ILE A 620 -4.43 -5.71 20.95
C ILE A 620 -4.13 -4.33 20.39
N ASN A 621 -4.36 -4.16 19.11
CA ASN A 621 -4.30 -2.85 18.45
C ASN A 621 -5.71 -2.40 18.09
N MET A 622 -6.03 -1.17 18.45
CA MET A 622 -7.26 -0.50 18.04
C MET A 622 -6.91 0.79 17.30
N ARG A 623 -7.56 1.00 16.16
CA ARG A 623 -7.54 2.27 15.42
C ARG A 623 -8.96 2.75 15.20
N SER A 624 -9.19 4.03 15.42
CA SER A 624 -10.50 4.66 15.24
C SER A 624 -10.35 6.09 14.72
N LEU A 625 -11.31 6.55 13.92
CA LEU A 625 -11.51 7.97 13.72
C LEU A 625 -11.95 8.61 15.07
N THR A 626 -11.46 9.81 15.39
CA THR A 626 -11.75 10.50 16.67
C THR A 626 -13.25 10.61 16.92
N ARG A 627 -14.05 10.91 15.89
CA ARG A 627 -15.52 11.00 15.98
C ARG A 627 -16.22 9.67 16.33
N ASN A 628 -15.58 8.53 16.04
CA ASN A 628 -16.15 7.19 16.24
C ASN A 628 -15.57 6.46 17.46
N LEU A 629 -14.69 7.13 18.22
CA LEU A 629 -13.91 6.54 19.32
C LEU A 629 -14.78 5.84 20.36
N ASP A 630 -15.87 6.47 20.82
CA ASP A 630 -16.72 5.90 21.88
C ASP A 630 -17.36 4.57 21.45
N ALA A 631 -17.84 4.50 20.20
CA ALA A 631 -18.42 3.27 19.66
C ALA A 631 -17.33 2.19 19.46
N THR A 632 -16.14 2.56 19.00
CA THR A 632 -15.02 1.63 18.82
C THR A 632 -14.52 1.09 20.18
N LEU A 633 -14.43 1.93 21.21
CA LEU A 633 -14.08 1.50 22.57
C LEU A 633 -15.11 0.53 23.17
N ALA A 634 -16.39 0.70 22.87
CA ALA A 634 -17.41 -0.26 23.30
C ALA A 634 -17.21 -1.64 22.66
N LEU A 635 -16.80 -1.69 21.39
CA LEU A 635 -16.44 -2.92 20.72
C LEU A 635 -15.11 -3.51 21.25
N LEU A 636 -14.16 -2.66 21.63
CA LEU A 636 -12.93 -3.12 22.28
C LEU A 636 -13.22 -3.77 23.65
N GLU A 637 -14.07 -3.14 24.48
CA GLU A 637 -14.52 -3.72 25.75
C GLU A 637 -15.23 -5.06 25.53
N GLU A 638 -16.07 -5.15 24.50
CA GLU A 638 -16.77 -6.38 24.12
C GLU A 638 -15.78 -7.49 23.74
N ARG A 639 -14.80 -7.20 22.88
CA ARG A 639 -13.77 -8.16 22.46
C ARG A 639 -12.89 -8.61 23.64
N LEU A 640 -12.52 -7.69 24.50
CA LEU A 640 -11.63 -7.97 25.63
C LEU A 640 -12.30 -8.88 26.68
N PHE A 641 -13.57 -8.64 27.03
CA PHE A 641 -14.20 -9.31 28.16
C PHE A 641 -15.27 -10.33 27.78
N ARG A 642 -15.74 -10.37 26.52
CA ARG A 642 -16.88 -11.19 26.12
C ARG A 642 -16.62 -12.01 24.86
N SER A 643 -15.35 -12.23 24.48
CA SER A 643 -15.00 -13.17 23.39
C SER A 643 -15.53 -14.57 23.69
N VAL A 644 -16.17 -15.19 22.72
CA VAL A 644 -16.74 -16.54 22.83
C VAL A 644 -15.91 -17.53 22.05
N PHE A 645 -15.52 -18.63 22.70
CA PHE A 645 -14.70 -19.68 22.13
C PHE A 645 -15.60 -20.88 21.83
N THR A 646 -15.67 -21.29 20.54
CA THR A 646 -16.49 -22.41 20.09
C THR A 646 -15.66 -23.53 19.51
N GLU A 647 -16.15 -24.78 19.57
CA GLU A 647 -15.50 -25.94 18.97
C GLU A 647 -15.46 -25.86 17.44
N ASP A 648 -16.49 -25.25 16.83
CA ASP A 648 -16.55 -25.08 15.39
C ASP A 648 -15.46 -24.12 14.89
N ASP A 649 -15.27 -22.99 15.57
CA ASP A 649 -14.22 -22.02 15.26
C ASP A 649 -12.83 -22.62 15.54
N LEU A 650 -12.64 -23.32 16.66
CA LEU A 650 -11.37 -24.01 16.94
C LEU A 650 -11.03 -25.02 15.85
N THR A 651 -12.00 -25.78 15.38
CA THR A 651 -11.78 -26.76 14.31
C THR A 651 -11.37 -26.08 13.01
N ARG A 652 -12.04 -25.01 12.66
CA ARG A 652 -11.76 -24.21 11.44
C ARG A 652 -10.40 -23.53 11.51
N LEU A 653 -10.11 -22.79 12.59
CA LEU A 653 -8.85 -22.07 12.78
C LEU A 653 -7.66 -23.02 12.85
N ARG A 654 -7.79 -24.15 13.57
CA ARG A 654 -6.77 -25.18 13.61
C ARG A 654 -6.47 -25.73 12.21
N GLN A 655 -7.51 -26.04 11.42
CA GLN A 655 -7.33 -26.53 10.07
C GLN A 655 -6.63 -25.49 9.18
N GLN A 656 -6.98 -24.22 9.29
CA GLN A 656 -6.32 -23.14 8.57
C GLN A 656 -4.84 -23.00 8.97
N SER A 657 -4.51 -23.11 10.26
CA SER A 657 -3.11 -23.09 10.73
C SER A 657 -2.32 -24.30 10.21
N ILE A 658 -2.91 -25.51 10.21
CA ILE A 658 -2.27 -26.70 9.65
C ILE A 658 -2.00 -26.53 8.16
N GLU A 659 -2.97 -26.04 7.39
CA GLU A 659 -2.78 -25.77 5.95
C GLU A 659 -1.70 -24.73 5.68
N SER A 660 -1.62 -23.68 6.51
CA SER A 660 -0.54 -22.69 6.43
C SER A 660 0.83 -23.31 6.71
N ILE A 661 0.96 -24.15 7.74
CA ILE A 661 2.22 -24.86 8.05
C ILE A 661 2.62 -25.80 6.91
N GLU A 662 1.66 -26.49 6.30
CA GLU A 662 1.95 -27.36 5.14
C GLU A 662 2.39 -26.55 3.92
N ALA A 663 1.77 -25.38 3.66
CA ALA A 663 2.19 -24.50 2.59
C ALA A 663 3.60 -23.92 2.82
N ASP A 664 3.95 -23.59 4.06
CA ASP A 664 5.28 -23.10 4.42
C ASP A 664 6.41 -24.11 4.14
N LYS A 665 6.11 -25.43 4.13
CA LYS A 665 7.09 -26.45 3.78
C LYS A 665 7.51 -26.43 2.31
N GLU A 666 6.72 -25.80 1.45
CA GLU A 666 7.02 -25.62 0.04
C GLU A 666 7.71 -24.27 -0.25
N GLN A 667 7.80 -23.37 0.76
CA GLN A 667 8.40 -22.04 0.62
C GLN A 667 9.87 -22.04 1.05
N PRO A 668 10.85 -21.83 0.14
CA PRO A 668 12.28 -21.83 0.49
C PRO A 668 12.67 -20.85 1.60
N SER A 669 12.05 -19.67 1.64
CA SER A 669 12.29 -18.64 2.65
C SER A 669 11.80 -19.07 4.04
N SER A 670 10.63 -19.71 4.13
CA SER A 670 10.08 -20.25 5.37
C SER A 670 10.94 -21.38 5.91
N ILE A 671 11.35 -22.32 5.03
CA ILE A 671 12.27 -23.41 5.37
C ILE A 671 13.58 -22.85 5.92
N ALA A 672 14.21 -21.91 5.19
CA ALA A 672 15.48 -21.32 5.61
C ALA A 672 15.35 -20.58 6.95
N SER A 673 14.26 -19.84 7.17
CA SER A 673 13.99 -19.13 8.42
C SER A 673 13.83 -20.08 9.60
N ASN A 674 13.12 -21.19 9.41
CA ASN A 674 12.92 -22.21 10.45
C ASN A 674 14.25 -22.90 10.80
N VAL A 675 15.00 -23.33 9.81
CA VAL A 675 16.33 -23.94 10.01
C VAL A 675 17.30 -22.96 10.68
N TYR A 676 17.28 -21.70 10.29
CA TYR A 676 18.14 -20.65 10.87
C TYR A 676 17.86 -20.45 12.37
N ARG A 677 16.58 -20.42 12.77
CA ARG A 677 16.20 -20.33 14.18
C ARG A 677 16.69 -21.55 14.98
N GLN A 678 16.50 -22.75 14.44
CA GLN A 678 16.99 -23.99 15.08
C GLN A 678 18.52 -24.01 15.24
N LEU A 679 19.27 -23.50 14.25
CA LEU A 679 20.73 -23.41 14.33
C LEU A 679 21.22 -22.40 15.38
N ILE A 680 20.48 -21.31 15.59
CA ILE A 680 20.85 -20.28 16.59
C ILE A 680 20.47 -20.73 18.01
N TYR A 681 19.24 -21.21 18.19
CA TYR A 681 18.70 -21.44 19.54
C TYR A 681 18.76 -22.90 19.98
N GLY A 682 18.95 -23.85 19.06
CA GLY A 682 18.80 -25.29 19.31
C GLY A 682 17.34 -25.74 19.15
N GLU A 683 17.17 -27.00 18.73
CA GLU A 683 15.86 -27.55 18.33
C GLU A 683 14.79 -27.50 19.44
N ASP A 684 15.18 -27.63 20.71
CA ASP A 684 14.27 -27.68 21.86
C ASP A 684 13.94 -26.29 22.45
N HIS A 685 14.52 -25.24 21.94
CA HIS A 685 14.30 -23.89 22.49
C HIS A 685 13.00 -23.28 21.93
N PRO A 686 12.15 -22.63 22.75
CA PRO A 686 10.89 -22.03 22.26
C PRO A 686 11.07 -21.09 21.05
N PHE A 687 12.14 -20.30 20.99
CA PHE A 687 12.42 -19.45 19.84
C PHE A 687 12.81 -20.20 18.55
N ALA A 688 13.12 -21.48 18.65
CA ALA A 688 13.36 -22.32 17.47
C ALA A 688 12.06 -22.80 16.82
N ILE A 689 10.98 -22.83 17.58
CA ILE A 689 9.65 -23.26 17.14
C ILE A 689 8.88 -22.04 16.60
N PRO A 690 8.19 -22.13 15.47
CA PRO A 690 7.31 -21.07 15.00
C PRO A 690 6.19 -20.75 16.00
N ALA A 691 5.83 -19.47 16.14
CA ALA A 691 4.75 -19.07 17.06
C ALA A 691 3.38 -19.65 16.68
N VAL A 692 3.17 -20.03 15.43
CA VAL A 692 1.99 -20.77 14.97
C VAL A 692 1.94 -22.20 15.49
N GLY A 693 3.07 -22.72 16.02
CA GLY A 693 3.20 -24.10 16.52
C GLY A 693 3.60 -25.09 15.43
N GLU A 694 3.37 -26.35 15.72
CA GLU A 694 3.57 -27.49 14.83
C GLU A 694 2.25 -28.30 14.74
N ILE A 695 2.08 -29.08 13.68
CA ILE A 695 0.83 -29.83 13.44
C ILE A 695 0.46 -30.70 14.67
N GLU A 696 1.44 -31.44 15.22
CA GLU A 696 1.22 -32.28 16.38
C GLU A 696 0.84 -31.52 17.64
N THR A 697 1.40 -30.30 17.84
CA THR A 697 1.09 -29.48 19.01
C THR A 697 -0.28 -28.82 18.88
N LEU A 698 -0.65 -28.39 17.67
CA LEU A 698 -1.97 -27.84 17.37
C LEU A 698 -3.10 -28.85 17.59
N GLU A 699 -2.89 -30.10 17.26
CA GLU A 699 -3.86 -31.21 17.51
C GLU A 699 -4.12 -31.43 19.00
N ASN A 700 -3.16 -31.13 19.89
CA ASN A 700 -3.26 -31.27 21.32
C ASN A 700 -3.97 -30.10 22.03
N ILE A 701 -4.19 -28.97 21.35
CA ILE A 701 -4.83 -27.81 21.94
C ILE A 701 -6.34 -28.04 22.03
N THR A 702 -6.89 -27.77 23.20
CA THR A 702 -8.33 -27.87 23.48
C THR A 702 -8.94 -26.48 23.71
N LEU A 703 -10.26 -26.40 23.60
CA LEU A 703 -11.00 -25.19 23.91
C LEU A 703 -10.77 -24.71 25.35
N GLU A 704 -10.65 -25.66 26.29
CA GLU A 704 -10.38 -25.37 27.71
C GLU A 704 -8.98 -24.74 27.88
N ASP A 705 -7.97 -25.18 27.15
CA ASP A 705 -6.62 -24.62 27.18
C ASP A 705 -6.64 -23.16 26.74
N MET A 706 -7.34 -22.85 25.65
CA MET A 706 -7.47 -21.48 25.12
C MET A 706 -8.22 -20.58 26.11
N GLN A 707 -9.30 -21.08 26.73
CA GLN A 707 -10.05 -20.33 27.74
C GLN A 707 -9.22 -20.07 29.00
N ILE A 708 -8.37 -21.00 29.40
CA ILE A 708 -7.46 -20.83 30.53
C ILE A 708 -6.38 -19.82 30.16
N PHE A 709 -5.75 -19.99 28.99
CA PHE A 709 -4.71 -19.09 28.52
C PHE A 709 -5.21 -17.64 28.38
N SER A 710 -6.37 -17.43 27.75
CA SER A 710 -6.99 -16.12 27.64
C SER A 710 -7.22 -15.45 29.01
N ARG A 711 -7.79 -16.18 29.97
CA ARG A 711 -8.06 -15.65 31.32
C ARG A 711 -6.82 -15.34 32.13
N GLN A 712 -5.79 -16.18 32.02
CA GLN A 712 -4.56 -16.05 32.83
C GLN A 712 -3.56 -15.06 32.23
N SER A 713 -3.45 -15.02 30.93
CA SER A 713 -2.42 -14.25 30.23
C SER A 713 -2.94 -12.94 29.64
N LEU A 714 -4.21 -12.87 29.22
CA LEU A 714 -4.72 -11.69 28.52
C LEU A 714 -5.57 -10.77 29.41
N VAL A 715 -6.35 -11.33 30.36
CA VAL A 715 -7.27 -10.51 31.16
C VAL A 715 -6.68 -10.11 32.51
N SER A 716 -5.65 -10.80 33.01
CA SER A 716 -5.10 -10.59 34.35
C SER A 716 -3.73 -9.89 34.38
N GLN A 717 -3.09 -9.63 33.22
CA GLN A 717 -1.72 -9.15 33.16
C GLN A 717 -1.51 -8.18 31.98
N VAL A 718 -2.28 -7.08 31.93
CA VAL A 718 -1.97 -5.97 31.03
C VAL A 718 -0.67 -5.34 31.51
N LEU A 719 0.32 -5.27 30.61
CA LEU A 719 1.61 -4.66 30.88
C LEU A 719 1.55 -3.15 30.67
N ASP A 720 1.15 -2.77 29.46
CA ASP A 720 1.17 -1.37 29.04
C ASP A 720 -0.03 -1.06 28.13
N VAL A 721 -0.51 0.17 28.24
CA VAL A 721 -1.46 0.77 27.31
C VAL A 721 -0.83 2.03 26.72
N VAL A 722 -0.73 2.09 25.40
CA VAL A 722 -0.23 3.27 24.68
C VAL A 722 -1.38 3.89 23.91
N VAL A 723 -1.59 5.22 24.09
CA VAL A 723 -2.63 6.00 23.40
C VAL A 723 -1.97 7.13 22.61
N ILE A 724 -2.13 7.12 21.30
CA ILE A 724 -1.61 8.19 20.43
C ILE A 724 -2.72 8.64 19.49
N GLY A 725 -2.95 9.94 19.38
CA GLY A 725 -3.91 10.49 18.43
C GLY A 725 -4.49 11.83 18.85
N ASP A 726 -5.54 12.23 18.12
CA ASP A 726 -6.24 13.49 18.32
C ASP A 726 -7.22 13.40 19.51
N ILE A 727 -6.64 13.25 20.70
CA ILE A 727 -7.36 13.20 21.98
C ILE A 727 -6.44 13.60 23.14
N THR A 728 -6.97 14.39 24.06
CA THR A 728 -6.25 14.79 25.27
C THR A 728 -6.34 13.73 26.37
N GLN A 729 -5.44 13.81 27.37
CA GLN A 729 -5.49 12.94 28.54
C GLN A 729 -6.85 13.05 29.28
N ASP A 730 -7.36 14.27 29.50
CA ASP A 730 -8.61 14.49 30.21
C ASP A 730 -9.84 13.90 29.51
N GLU A 731 -9.79 13.82 28.17
CA GLU A 731 -10.86 13.24 27.36
C GLU A 731 -10.82 11.72 27.29
N ILE A 732 -9.61 11.12 27.18
CA ILE A 732 -9.47 9.67 27.03
C ILE A 732 -9.59 8.91 28.35
N MET A 733 -9.08 9.44 29.47
CA MET A 733 -9.04 8.72 30.74
C MET A 733 -10.41 8.24 31.21
N PRO A 734 -11.49 9.04 31.17
CA PRO A 734 -12.83 8.54 31.52
C PRO A 734 -13.35 7.43 30.61
N LYS A 735 -12.90 7.38 29.35
CA LYS A 735 -13.31 6.38 28.36
C LYS A 735 -12.61 5.04 28.56
N LEU A 736 -11.44 5.02 29.19
CA LEU A 736 -10.66 3.82 29.53
C LEU A 736 -11.02 3.22 30.90
N ASP A 737 -12.03 3.72 31.60
CA ASP A 737 -12.43 3.25 32.95
C ASP A 737 -12.78 1.74 32.98
N PHE A 738 -13.19 1.16 31.83
CA PHE A 738 -13.42 -0.28 31.70
C PHE A 738 -12.17 -1.14 31.95
N LEU A 739 -10.96 -0.60 31.76
CA LEU A 739 -9.70 -1.29 32.05
C LEU A 739 -9.51 -1.56 33.56
N THR A 740 -10.19 -0.87 34.43
CA THR A 740 -10.17 -1.15 35.87
C THR A 740 -10.79 -2.51 36.23
N LYS A 741 -11.48 -3.16 35.26
CA LYS A 741 -12.05 -4.51 35.41
C LYS A 741 -11.02 -5.64 35.14
N VAL A 742 -9.84 -5.28 34.60
CA VAL A 742 -8.75 -6.21 34.29
C VAL A 742 -8.07 -6.69 35.59
#